data_a11b809be9a68c4f85cd584594a0459f
#
_entry.id   a11b809be9a68c4f85cd584594a0459f
#
_cell.length_a   1.000
_cell.length_b   1.000
_cell.length_c   1.000
_cell.angle_alpha   90.00
_cell.angle_beta   90.00
_cell.angle_gamma   90.00
#
_symmetry.space_group_name_H-M   'P 1'
#
loop_
_entity.id
_entity.type
_entity.pdbx_description
1 polymer ?
#
loop_
_entity_poly.entity_id
_entity_poly.type
_entity_poly.pdbx_seq_one_letter_code
_entity_poly.pdbx_strand_id
1 'polypeptide(L)'
;MHPRLSVVILGALLMACQDTATGSNAQQGSGELAGPPRMSVAELRERLHTEFPTQYAQWLAASVTSEAIGTLLLMNDAPVDIQRAGLLYSLYAGREFAPVFVDGQGGLTHRVQPVIATLLDARQHALPVQQFDTPTLAQALSMYEEFGAILSDVGPLILTRADLDAIDELLASDRIASAADPVDAMMRALFEGDPALAPLPELAASHEARVRAARALAGASAVAEALLMDRALDYAFAQRHFNLFTFDEEPSEEEGQRIVAERLTGTFQALADAPDAPAVQTVLDALPPTLPQYALLMPAAARYREIVAQGGWNEIDGLTLRRGNRHVKVAALKERLQMEGYYTGPIDETFDQALKDAVELYERTHQMEVDGETDRTFWASLNIPAEERLAQIELTMQRWRESRIGDDLYYILVNIPDFHAEVWRNGVRDMRFRIVVGNTQRVCDPRTERMRYANATPLQSAYMTHLVLNPYWNVPRRILEEELIPNLLEDGNYFEENGIEQSEDGTVRLRPGPSNPLGRVKFIFPNPHATYLHDTNRRNYFQFPVRAFSHGCMRVHEPENLMEYLLTQDGQYNERDIERSFERGREDGRSLTTPVPVHVEYYVVRIDDEGYVNFNSDIYKYDRDRLRPEEARNERCEPEARPGMRLVLSEDGRPMVQDAEGNLIDPSATNVEEVIPASDGAGPAAGDYGP
;
A
#
# COMPACT_ATOMS: atom_id res chain seq x y z
N MET A 1 38.80 -7.75 -25.42
CA MET A 1 39.08 -6.55 -24.60
C MET A 1 39.88 -6.97 -23.38
N HIS A 2 40.87 -6.21 -23.02
CA HIS A 2 42.09 -6.59 -22.34
C HIS A 2 41.99 -7.36 -21.02
N PRO A 3 42.77 -8.42 -20.81
CA PRO A 3 42.83 -9.18 -19.55
C PRO A 3 43.65 -8.48 -18.43
N ARG A 4 43.95 -7.19 -18.54
CA ARG A 4 44.75 -6.45 -17.54
C ARG A 4 43.97 -5.69 -16.47
N LEU A 5 42.62 -5.63 -16.58
CA LEU A 5 41.79 -4.96 -15.53
C LEU A 5 41.40 -5.92 -14.38
N SER A 6 41.28 -7.20 -14.67
CA SER A 6 40.88 -8.21 -13.67
C SER A 6 41.94 -8.43 -12.56
N VAL A 7 43.20 -8.24 -12.87
CA VAL A 7 44.34 -8.44 -11.94
C VAL A 7 44.49 -7.27 -10.94
N VAL A 8 44.02 -6.06 -11.29
CA VAL A 8 44.16 -4.87 -10.44
C VAL A 8 43.08 -4.83 -9.37
N ILE A 9 41.87 -5.36 -9.64
CA ILE A 9 40.77 -5.38 -8.68
C ILE A 9 40.98 -6.49 -7.64
N LEU A 10 41.53 -7.62 -8.03
CA LEU A 10 41.88 -8.71 -7.08
C LEU A 10 43.01 -8.30 -6.12
N GLY A 11 43.98 -7.50 -6.60
CA GLY A 11 45.08 -6.96 -5.78
C GLY A 11 44.63 -5.94 -4.72
N ALA A 12 43.56 -5.19 -4.97
CA ALA A 12 43.01 -4.20 -4.02
C ALA A 12 42.20 -4.85 -2.90
N LEU A 13 41.50 -5.96 -3.18
CA LEU A 13 40.74 -6.72 -2.16
C LEU A 13 41.65 -7.49 -1.20
N LEU A 14 42.80 -7.95 -1.65
CA LEU A 14 43.79 -8.62 -0.79
C LEU A 14 44.53 -7.69 0.17
N MET A 15 44.59 -6.37 -0.11
CA MET A 15 45.17 -5.41 0.83
C MET A 15 44.18 -4.95 1.94
N ALA A 16 42.87 -5.06 1.72
CA ALA A 16 41.86 -4.67 2.71
C ALA A 16 41.72 -5.65 3.87
N CYS A 17 42.15 -6.88 3.72
CA CYS A 17 42.10 -7.89 4.80
C CYS A 17 43.29 -7.86 5.76
N GLN A 18 44.30 -6.98 5.55
CA GLN A 18 45.48 -6.91 6.45
C GLN A 18 45.39 -5.81 7.52
N ASP A 19 44.41 -4.92 7.49
CA ASP A 19 44.38 -3.72 8.37
C ASP A 19 43.40 -3.76 9.54
N THR A 20 42.80 -4.90 9.90
CA THR A 20 41.91 -4.97 11.09
C THR A 20 42.44 -5.80 12.28
N ALA A 21 43.73 -5.84 12.47
CA ALA A 21 44.33 -6.46 13.64
C ALA A 21 45.42 -5.57 14.29
N THR A 22 45.06 -4.37 14.73
CA THR A 22 45.92 -3.65 15.69
C THR A 22 45.05 -2.84 16.66
N GLY A 23 45.05 -3.25 17.91
CA GLY A 23 44.57 -2.42 19.01
C GLY A 23 44.28 -3.13 20.30
N SER A 24 45.28 -3.61 21.03
CA SER A 24 45.35 -3.37 22.48
C SER A 24 46.67 -3.85 23.09
N ASN A 25 47.27 -2.95 23.86
CA ASN A 25 48.43 -3.13 24.68
C ASN A 25 48.43 -4.37 25.59
N ALA A 26 49.59 -5.05 25.76
CA ALA A 26 50.32 -5.00 27.03
C ALA A 26 51.43 -6.04 27.12
N GLN A 27 52.54 -5.56 27.54
CA GLN A 27 53.58 -6.19 28.38
C GLN A 27 54.40 -7.38 27.89
N GLN A 28 55.64 -7.10 27.84
CA GLN A 28 56.81 -7.93 27.67
C GLN A 28 56.77 -9.23 28.46
N GLY A 29 56.96 -10.33 27.80
CA GLY A 29 57.41 -11.60 28.31
C GLY A 29 58.11 -12.34 27.18
N SER A 30 59.43 -12.40 27.26
CA SER A 30 60.31 -13.14 26.39
C SER A 30 60.01 -14.64 26.47
N GLY A 31 59.15 -15.15 25.61
CA GLY A 31 58.98 -16.55 25.32
C GLY A 31 58.89 -16.69 23.79
N GLU A 32 59.77 -17.42 23.18
CA GLU A 32 59.70 -17.83 21.80
C GLU A 32 58.30 -18.44 21.54
N LEU A 33 57.45 -17.66 20.84
CA LEU A 33 56.19 -18.20 20.29
C LEU A 33 56.62 -19.24 19.24
N ALA A 34 56.49 -20.53 19.57
CA ALA A 34 56.48 -21.59 18.59
C ALA A 34 55.40 -21.26 17.58
N GLY A 35 55.76 -21.02 16.33
CA GLY A 35 54.83 -20.88 15.22
C GLY A 35 53.86 -22.08 15.20
N PRO A 36 52.68 -21.93 14.55
CA PRO A 36 51.73 -23.04 14.42
C PRO A 36 52.49 -24.34 13.98
N PRO A 37 52.14 -25.51 14.52
CA PRO A 37 52.82 -26.74 14.20
C PRO A 37 52.85 -26.93 12.68
N ARG A 38 54.04 -26.96 12.06
CA ARG A 38 54.23 -27.18 10.64
C ARG A 38 53.70 -28.58 10.32
N MET A 39 52.67 -28.61 9.42
CA MET A 39 52.10 -29.87 8.90
C MET A 39 53.20 -30.62 8.17
N SER A 40 53.31 -31.95 8.39
CA SER A 40 54.26 -32.75 7.65
C SER A 40 53.86 -32.88 6.17
N VAL A 41 54.82 -33.07 5.27
CA VAL A 41 54.55 -33.28 3.82
C VAL A 41 53.62 -34.49 3.60
N ALA A 42 53.70 -35.49 4.44
CA ALA A 42 52.81 -36.64 4.39
C ALA A 42 51.36 -36.34 4.77
N GLU A 43 51.12 -35.54 5.82
CA GLU A 43 49.78 -35.04 6.20
C GLU A 43 49.20 -34.08 5.15
N LEU A 44 50.03 -33.26 4.56
CA LEU A 44 49.63 -32.34 3.48
C LEU A 44 49.21 -33.11 2.23
N ARG A 45 49.91 -34.18 1.91
CA ARG A 45 49.64 -35.12 0.79
C ARG A 45 48.32 -35.85 1.01
N GLU A 46 48.06 -36.32 2.22
CA GLU A 46 46.81 -37.01 2.57
C GLU A 46 45.61 -36.05 2.48
N ARG A 47 45.73 -34.84 3.00
CA ARG A 47 44.70 -33.79 2.86
C ARG A 47 44.44 -33.41 1.41
N LEU A 48 45.47 -33.26 0.59
CA LEU A 48 45.32 -33.02 -0.83
C LEU A 48 44.55 -34.10 -1.56
N HIS A 49 44.80 -35.34 -1.29
CA HIS A 49 44.09 -36.46 -1.90
C HIS A 49 42.60 -36.52 -1.48
N THR A 50 42.30 -36.15 -0.25
CA THR A 50 40.94 -36.29 0.31
C THR A 50 40.09 -35.03 0.20
N GLU A 51 40.68 -33.84 0.39
CA GLU A 51 39.96 -32.56 0.50
C GLU A 51 40.03 -31.73 -0.79
N PHE A 52 41.12 -31.83 -1.57
CA PHE A 52 41.41 -30.98 -2.73
C PHE A 52 40.28 -30.96 -3.77
N PRO A 53 39.66 -32.06 -4.20
CA PRO A 53 38.61 -31.95 -5.23
C PRO A 53 37.41 -31.15 -4.78
N THR A 54 37.03 -31.27 -3.50
CA THR A 54 35.89 -30.55 -2.92
C THR A 54 36.23 -29.09 -2.66
N GLN A 55 37.39 -28.82 -2.08
CA GLN A 55 37.85 -27.43 -1.85
C GLN A 55 38.09 -26.67 -3.14
N TYR A 56 38.65 -27.34 -4.16
CA TYR A 56 38.80 -26.74 -5.49
C TYR A 56 37.47 -26.38 -6.12
N ALA A 57 36.48 -27.25 -6.07
CA ALA A 57 35.14 -26.94 -6.61
C ALA A 57 34.47 -25.75 -5.87
N GLN A 58 34.58 -25.74 -4.55
CA GLN A 58 34.05 -24.66 -3.71
C GLN A 58 34.78 -23.34 -3.99
N TRP A 59 36.09 -23.33 -4.04
CA TRP A 59 36.90 -22.17 -4.36
C TRP A 59 36.56 -21.59 -5.74
N LEU A 60 36.50 -22.47 -6.75
CA LEU A 60 36.19 -22.06 -8.11
C LEU A 60 34.79 -21.46 -8.22
N ALA A 61 33.79 -22.09 -7.64
CA ALA A 61 32.41 -21.62 -7.67
C ALA A 61 32.27 -20.27 -6.95
N ALA A 62 32.81 -20.14 -5.74
CA ALA A 62 32.71 -18.91 -4.96
C ALA A 62 33.38 -17.72 -5.65
N SER A 63 34.58 -17.91 -6.22
CA SER A 63 35.33 -16.82 -6.85
C SER A 63 34.67 -16.27 -8.13
N VAL A 64 34.02 -17.15 -8.93
CA VAL A 64 33.44 -16.72 -10.21
C VAL A 64 31.98 -16.23 -10.06
N THR A 65 31.22 -16.68 -9.05
CA THR A 65 29.81 -16.29 -8.87
C THR A 65 29.69 -14.86 -8.38
N SER A 66 30.46 -14.47 -7.37
CA SER A 66 30.45 -13.08 -6.86
C SER A 66 30.92 -12.07 -7.92
N GLU A 67 31.98 -12.41 -8.71
CA GLU A 67 32.44 -11.60 -9.84
C GLU A 67 31.35 -11.48 -10.91
N ALA A 68 30.62 -12.53 -11.21
CA ALA A 68 29.54 -12.54 -12.20
C ALA A 68 28.36 -11.65 -11.78
N ILE A 69 27.94 -11.70 -10.51
CA ILE A 69 26.88 -10.81 -9.97
C ILE A 69 27.29 -9.34 -10.08
N GLY A 70 28.50 -9.01 -9.60
CA GLY A 70 29.00 -7.63 -9.68
C GLY A 70 29.09 -7.11 -11.11
N THR A 71 29.57 -7.95 -12.04
CA THR A 71 29.67 -7.60 -13.46
C THR A 71 28.29 -7.41 -14.08
N LEU A 72 27.34 -8.32 -13.83
CA LEU A 72 25.97 -8.25 -14.36
C LEU A 72 25.29 -6.94 -13.94
N LEU A 73 25.35 -6.60 -12.67
CA LEU A 73 24.67 -5.41 -12.12
C LEU A 73 25.31 -4.08 -12.56
N LEU A 74 26.58 -4.10 -13.02
CA LEU A 74 27.27 -2.93 -13.60
C LEU A 74 26.98 -2.74 -15.09
N MET A 75 26.48 -3.75 -15.79
CA MET A 75 26.25 -3.68 -17.24
C MET A 75 24.96 -2.90 -17.52
N ASN A 76 25.08 -1.76 -18.24
CA ASN A 76 23.92 -1.00 -18.71
C ASN A 76 23.08 -1.76 -19.76
N ASP A 77 23.66 -2.74 -20.45
CA ASP A 77 23.01 -3.60 -21.43
C ASP A 77 22.96 -5.04 -20.91
N ALA A 78 22.41 -5.22 -19.69
CA ALA A 78 22.20 -6.55 -19.14
C ALA A 78 21.29 -7.39 -20.07
N PRO A 79 21.55 -8.70 -20.24
CA PRO A 79 20.75 -9.56 -21.10
C PRO A 79 19.31 -9.76 -20.62
N VAL A 80 18.99 -9.24 -19.44
CA VAL A 80 17.67 -9.30 -18.77
C VAL A 80 17.34 -7.95 -18.18
N ASP A 81 16.05 -7.62 -18.19
CA ASP A 81 15.54 -6.39 -17.59
C ASP A 81 15.51 -6.52 -16.05
N ILE A 82 16.48 -5.89 -15.40
CA ILE A 82 16.55 -5.75 -13.94
C ILE A 82 16.12 -4.33 -13.61
N GLN A 83 14.91 -4.18 -13.10
CA GLN A 83 14.28 -2.87 -12.87
C GLN A 83 15.01 -2.02 -11.84
N ARG A 84 15.67 -2.66 -10.86
CA ARG A 84 16.37 -1.99 -9.74
C ARG A 84 17.87 -2.24 -9.72
N ALA A 85 18.50 -2.36 -10.89
CA ALA A 85 19.92 -2.72 -11.00
C ALA A 85 20.83 -1.86 -10.10
N GLY A 86 20.62 -0.53 -10.07
CA GLY A 86 21.42 0.37 -9.23
C GLY A 86 21.23 0.14 -7.71
N LEU A 87 20.01 -0.12 -7.26
CA LEU A 87 19.74 -0.48 -5.87
C LEU A 87 20.37 -1.83 -5.53
N LEU A 88 20.16 -2.85 -6.36
CA LEU A 88 20.73 -4.19 -6.16
C LEU A 88 22.26 -4.13 -6.14
N TYR A 89 22.87 -3.37 -7.04
CA TYR A 89 24.33 -3.17 -7.01
C TYR A 89 24.80 -2.67 -5.64
N SER A 90 24.15 -1.64 -5.10
CA SER A 90 24.49 -1.07 -3.79
C SER A 90 24.31 -2.08 -2.65
N LEU A 91 23.22 -2.86 -2.70
CA LEU A 91 22.89 -3.86 -1.69
C LEU A 91 23.88 -5.04 -1.70
N TYR A 92 24.21 -5.55 -2.89
CA TYR A 92 25.19 -6.64 -3.03
C TYR A 92 26.61 -6.16 -2.76
N ALA A 93 26.97 -4.93 -3.12
CA ALA A 93 28.29 -4.36 -2.79
C ALA A 93 28.53 -4.33 -1.26
N GLY A 94 27.51 -4.03 -0.47
CA GLY A 94 27.58 -4.10 1.00
C GLY A 94 27.82 -5.51 1.56
N ARG A 95 27.70 -6.55 0.72
CA ARG A 95 27.96 -7.97 1.05
C ARG A 95 29.12 -8.55 0.23
N GLU A 96 29.97 -7.69 -0.34
CA GLU A 96 31.08 -8.14 -1.22
C GLU A 96 30.58 -9.01 -2.39
N PHE A 97 29.37 -8.75 -2.89
CA PHE A 97 28.64 -9.51 -3.91
C PHE A 97 28.37 -10.97 -3.56
N ALA A 98 28.39 -11.34 -2.26
CA ALA A 98 28.00 -12.66 -1.81
C ALA A 98 26.53 -12.93 -2.18
N PRO A 99 26.24 -14.06 -2.88
CA PRO A 99 24.88 -14.39 -3.29
C PRO A 99 23.98 -14.70 -2.10
N VAL A 100 22.66 -14.52 -2.30
CA VAL A 100 21.60 -14.82 -1.33
C VAL A 100 20.99 -16.21 -1.59
N PHE A 101 20.76 -16.52 -2.86
CA PHE A 101 20.06 -17.73 -3.29
C PHE A 101 20.97 -18.81 -3.88
N VAL A 102 22.23 -18.48 -4.11
CA VAL A 102 23.22 -19.39 -4.66
C VAL A 102 24.19 -19.83 -3.56
N ASP A 103 24.51 -21.11 -3.49
CA ASP A 103 25.46 -21.68 -2.52
C ASP A 103 26.92 -21.51 -2.96
N GLY A 104 27.85 -21.93 -2.08
CA GLY A 104 29.30 -21.87 -2.37
C GLY A 104 29.77 -22.80 -3.50
N GLN A 105 28.90 -23.59 -4.11
CA GLN A 105 29.17 -24.45 -5.28
C GLN A 105 28.53 -23.92 -6.55
N GLY A 106 27.92 -22.72 -6.51
CA GLY A 106 27.19 -22.14 -7.64
C GLY A 106 25.79 -22.73 -7.84
N GLY A 107 25.32 -23.54 -6.88
CA GLY A 107 24.00 -24.18 -6.89
C GLY A 107 22.90 -23.28 -6.32
N LEU A 108 21.71 -23.29 -6.94
CA LEU A 108 20.55 -22.63 -6.33
C LEU A 108 20.11 -23.39 -5.08
N THR A 109 19.97 -22.67 -3.99
CA THR A 109 19.53 -23.25 -2.71
C THR A 109 18.02 -23.44 -2.69
N HIS A 110 17.50 -24.26 -1.76
CA HIS A 110 16.05 -24.42 -1.54
C HIS A 110 15.35 -23.12 -1.13
N ARG A 111 16.08 -22.06 -0.80
CA ARG A 111 15.57 -20.72 -0.47
C ARG A 111 14.87 -20.02 -1.64
N VAL A 112 15.13 -20.45 -2.88
CA VAL A 112 14.46 -19.90 -4.08
C VAL A 112 13.00 -20.31 -4.19
N GLN A 113 12.63 -21.48 -3.68
CA GLN A 113 11.28 -22.05 -3.85
C GLN A 113 10.17 -21.17 -3.28
N PRO A 114 10.28 -20.63 -2.05
CA PRO A 114 9.27 -19.69 -1.54
C PRO A 114 9.12 -18.45 -2.38
N VAL A 115 10.22 -17.88 -2.90
CA VAL A 115 10.16 -16.69 -3.77
C VAL A 115 9.36 -17.00 -5.03
N ILE A 116 9.72 -18.09 -5.74
CA ILE A 116 9.02 -18.49 -6.98
C ILE A 116 7.54 -18.78 -6.70
N ALA A 117 7.23 -19.53 -5.64
CA ALA A 117 5.85 -19.84 -5.27
C ALA A 117 5.04 -18.59 -5.00
N THR A 118 5.59 -17.64 -4.23
CA THR A 118 4.95 -16.36 -3.91
C THR A 118 4.68 -15.51 -5.17
N LEU A 119 5.64 -15.45 -6.10
CA LEU A 119 5.47 -14.69 -7.34
C LEU A 119 4.39 -15.31 -8.25
N LEU A 120 4.33 -16.63 -8.34
CA LEU A 120 3.29 -17.35 -9.08
C LEU A 120 1.90 -17.19 -8.46
N ASP A 121 1.85 -17.04 -7.14
CA ASP A 121 0.63 -16.90 -6.34
C ASP A 121 0.22 -15.44 -6.08
N ALA A 122 0.98 -14.48 -6.60
CA ALA A 122 0.74 -13.04 -6.42
C ALA A 122 -0.68 -12.59 -6.82
N ARG A 123 -1.33 -13.36 -7.70
CA ARG A 123 -2.73 -13.13 -8.09
C ARG A 123 -3.71 -13.22 -6.92
N GLN A 124 -3.42 -13.97 -5.87
CA GLN A 124 -4.24 -13.98 -4.64
C GLN A 124 -4.35 -12.59 -4.02
N HIS A 125 -3.30 -11.79 -4.16
CA HIS A 125 -3.23 -10.41 -3.68
C HIS A 125 -3.71 -9.37 -4.70
N ALA A 126 -4.43 -9.79 -5.76
CA ALA A 126 -4.83 -8.91 -6.85
C ALA A 126 -3.62 -8.19 -7.51
N LEU A 127 -2.49 -8.87 -7.58
CA LEU A 127 -1.31 -8.41 -8.31
C LEU A 127 -1.22 -9.15 -9.65
N PRO A 128 -1.02 -8.45 -10.77
CA PRO A 128 -0.88 -9.10 -12.06
C PRO A 128 0.43 -9.89 -12.13
N VAL A 129 0.35 -11.19 -12.35
CA VAL A 129 1.54 -12.07 -12.42
C VAL A 129 2.52 -11.60 -13.49
N GLN A 130 2.03 -11.00 -14.57
CA GLN A 130 2.84 -10.43 -15.66
C GLN A 130 3.78 -9.31 -15.18
N GLN A 131 3.42 -8.63 -14.09
CA GLN A 131 4.27 -7.58 -13.49
C GLN A 131 5.62 -8.14 -13.04
N PHE A 132 5.67 -9.40 -12.65
CA PHE A 132 6.88 -10.05 -12.14
C PHE A 132 7.68 -10.79 -13.22
N ASP A 133 7.29 -10.68 -14.49
CA ASP A 133 7.99 -11.26 -15.64
C ASP A 133 8.45 -12.71 -15.39
N THR A 134 7.52 -13.52 -14.90
CA THR A 134 7.78 -14.93 -14.56
C THR A 134 8.32 -15.78 -15.73
N PRO A 135 7.98 -15.51 -17.03
CA PRO A 135 8.62 -16.19 -18.17
C PRO A 135 10.13 -15.96 -18.26
N THR A 136 10.61 -14.73 -18.07
CA THR A 136 12.06 -14.44 -18.08
C THR A 136 12.78 -15.11 -16.92
N LEU A 137 12.16 -15.14 -15.74
CA LEU A 137 12.68 -15.86 -14.60
C LEU A 137 12.74 -17.38 -14.88
N ALA A 138 11.69 -17.97 -15.47
CA ALA A 138 11.68 -19.39 -15.85
C ALA A 138 12.77 -19.71 -16.87
N GLN A 139 13.02 -18.84 -17.86
CA GLN A 139 14.10 -19.00 -18.81
C GLN A 139 15.48 -18.95 -18.15
N ALA A 140 15.70 -18.01 -17.21
CA ALA A 140 16.94 -17.91 -16.45
C ALA A 140 17.20 -19.18 -15.62
N LEU A 141 16.17 -19.73 -14.98
CA LEU A 141 16.26 -20.98 -14.23
C LEU A 141 16.56 -22.19 -15.14
N SER A 142 15.95 -22.25 -16.33
CA SER A 142 16.25 -23.29 -17.33
C SER A 142 17.71 -23.22 -17.83
N MET A 143 18.21 -22.01 -18.10
CA MET A 143 19.62 -21.81 -18.47
C MET A 143 20.57 -22.26 -17.34
N TYR A 144 20.23 -21.96 -16.09
CA TYR A 144 20.98 -22.42 -14.94
C TYR A 144 21.07 -23.96 -14.90
N GLU A 145 19.96 -24.67 -15.09
CA GLU A 145 19.93 -26.14 -15.12
C GLU A 145 20.77 -26.71 -16.26
N GLU A 146 20.71 -26.12 -17.46
CA GLU A 146 21.50 -26.53 -18.63
C GLU A 146 23.01 -26.38 -18.38
N PHE A 147 23.46 -25.24 -17.85
CA PHE A 147 24.87 -25.02 -17.55
C PHE A 147 25.35 -25.85 -16.37
N GLY A 148 24.50 -26.15 -15.40
CA GLY A 148 24.77 -27.08 -14.31
C GLY A 148 25.05 -28.50 -14.82
N ALA A 149 24.30 -28.98 -15.80
CA ALA A 149 24.51 -30.27 -16.46
C ALA A 149 25.87 -30.29 -17.21
N ILE A 150 26.19 -29.21 -17.94
CA ILE A 150 27.47 -29.08 -18.65
C ILE A 150 28.64 -29.15 -17.66
N LEU A 151 28.57 -28.46 -16.53
CA LEU A 151 29.64 -28.53 -15.51
C LEU A 151 29.79 -29.93 -14.93
N SER A 152 28.66 -30.64 -14.71
CA SER A 152 28.66 -32.03 -14.26
C SER A 152 29.33 -32.98 -15.25
N ASP A 153 29.10 -32.81 -16.56
CA ASP A 153 29.70 -33.63 -17.62
C ASP A 153 31.20 -33.45 -17.74
N VAL A 154 31.76 -32.29 -17.39
CA VAL A 154 33.21 -32.05 -17.34
C VAL A 154 33.87 -32.94 -16.26
N GLY A 155 33.13 -33.47 -15.31
CA GLY A 155 33.56 -34.43 -14.31
C GLY A 155 34.55 -33.90 -13.25
N PRO A 156 35.06 -34.66 -12.28
CA PRO A 156 36.01 -34.21 -11.27
C PRO A 156 37.41 -33.96 -11.85
N LEU A 157 38.16 -33.03 -11.25
CA LEU A 157 39.57 -32.81 -11.62
C LEU A 157 40.35 -34.07 -11.27
N ILE A 158 40.87 -34.78 -12.28
CA ILE A 158 41.65 -36.00 -12.11
C ILE A 158 43.13 -35.63 -12.20
N LEU A 159 43.85 -35.88 -11.10
CA LEU A 159 45.29 -35.67 -11.06
C LEU A 159 45.97 -36.94 -11.63
N THR A 160 46.81 -36.78 -12.63
CA THR A 160 47.66 -37.86 -13.13
C THR A 160 48.85 -38.10 -12.20
N ARG A 161 49.55 -39.20 -12.35
CA ARG A 161 50.73 -39.50 -11.52
C ARG A 161 51.85 -38.44 -11.73
N ALA A 162 51.97 -37.91 -12.95
CA ALA A 162 52.91 -36.85 -13.24
C ALA A 162 52.52 -35.52 -12.56
N ASP A 163 51.22 -35.22 -12.48
CA ASP A 163 50.70 -34.06 -11.75
C ASP A 163 51.01 -34.19 -10.25
N LEU A 164 50.82 -35.38 -9.69
CA LEU A 164 51.09 -35.66 -8.25
C LEU A 164 52.58 -35.51 -7.93
N ASP A 165 53.48 -36.02 -8.81
CA ASP A 165 54.92 -35.90 -8.63
C ASP A 165 55.36 -34.41 -8.69
N ALA A 166 54.78 -33.61 -9.59
CA ALA A 166 55.06 -32.18 -9.68
C ALA A 166 54.49 -31.36 -8.50
N ILE A 167 53.33 -31.78 -7.98
CA ILE A 167 52.72 -31.24 -6.75
C ILE A 167 53.59 -31.55 -5.53
N ASP A 168 54.18 -32.74 -5.47
CA ASP A 168 55.12 -33.13 -4.40
C ASP A 168 56.37 -32.23 -4.37
N GLU A 169 56.91 -31.88 -5.54
CA GLU A 169 58.04 -30.97 -5.67
C GLU A 169 57.69 -29.55 -5.19
N LEU A 170 56.48 -29.07 -5.48
CA LEU A 170 55.95 -27.81 -5.00
C LEU A 170 55.70 -27.78 -3.48
N LEU A 171 55.14 -28.86 -2.91
CA LEU A 171 54.94 -29.03 -1.47
C LEU A 171 56.23 -29.02 -0.66
N ALA A 172 57.30 -29.47 -1.28
CA ALA A 172 58.64 -29.37 -0.71
C ALA A 172 59.21 -27.94 -0.71
N SER A 173 58.58 -27.00 -1.39
CA SER A 173 59.01 -25.61 -1.40
C SER A 173 58.68 -24.87 -0.08
N ASP A 174 59.63 -24.12 0.46
CA ASP A 174 59.43 -23.31 1.71
C ASP A 174 58.24 -22.35 1.62
N ARG A 175 57.87 -21.94 0.42
CA ARG A 175 56.76 -21.02 0.14
C ARG A 175 55.37 -21.58 0.48
N ILE A 176 55.11 -22.82 0.11
CA ILE A 176 53.85 -23.53 0.38
C ILE A 176 53.85 -24.09 1.80
N ALA A 177 54.97 -24.72 2.19
CA ALA A 177 55.09 -25.32 3.54
C ALA A 177 54.99 -24.33 4.70
N SER A 178 55.25 -23.02 4.46
CA SER A 178 55.15 -21.92 5.45
C SER A 178 53.84 -21.17 5.39
N ALA A 179 52.92 -21.42 4.48
CA ALA A 179 51.63 -20.73 4.35
C ALA A 179 50.69 -21.10 5.51
N ALA A 180 49.85 -20.13 5.90
CA ALA A 180 48.84 -20.34 6.95
C ALA A 180 47.80 -21.44 6.58
N ASP A 181 47.45 -21.49 5.29
CA ASP A 181 46.72 -22.62 4.67
C ASP A 181 47.50 -23.11 3.44
N PRO A 182 48.24 -24.18 3.54
CA PRO A 182 49.05 -24.73 2.45
C PRO A 182 48.22 -25.23 1.26
N VAL A 183 46.98 -25.67 1.47
CA VAL A 183 46.08 -26.14 0.40
C VAL A 183 45.57 -24.94 -0.43
N ASP A 184 45.15 -23.88 0.21
CA ASP A 184 44.76 -22.63 -0.47
C ASP A 184 45.94 -22.01 -1.21
N ALA A 185 47.10 -21.93 -0.58
CA ALA A 185 48.31 -21.41 -1.21
C ALA A 185 48.73 -22.21 -2.48
N MET A 186 48.52 -23.53 -2.45
CA MET A 186 48.79 -24.39 -3.58
C MET A 186 47.72 -24.26 -4.67
N MET A 187 46.46 -24.16 -4.31
CA MET A 187 45.41 -23.88 -5.28
C MET A 187 45.68 -22.60 -6.02
N ARG A 188 46.03 -21.51 -5.32
CA ARG A 188 46.42 -20.24 -5.93
C ARG A 188 47.65 -20.37 -6.84
N ALA A 189 48.67 -21.05 -6.37
CA ALA A 189 49.88 -21.28 -7.17
C ALA A 189 49.60 -22.07 -8.43
N LEU A 190 48.76 -23.12 -8.36
CA LEU A 190 48.37 -23.96 -9.48
C LEU A 190 47.52 -23.23 -10.52
N PHE A 191 46.64 -22.34 -10.10
CA PHE A 191 45.57 -21.81 -10.95
C PHE A 191 45.65 -20.31 -11.22
N GLU A 192 46.39 -19.55 -10.45
CA GLU A 192 46.65 -18.12 -10.66
C GLU A 192 47.89 -17.84 -11.51
N GLY A 193 48.53 -18.88 -12.02
CA GLY A 193 49.57 -18.77 -13.05
C GLY A 193 51.00 -18.61 -12.51
N ASP A 194 51.39 -19.36 -11.50
CA ASP A 194 52.80 -19.42 -11.05
C ASP A 194 53.70 -19.99 -12.19
N PRO A 195 54.71 -19.26 -12.65
CA PRO A 195 55.61 -19.71 -13.70
C PRO A 195 56.33 -21.03 -13.41
N ALA A 196 56.41 -21.43 -12.12
CA ALA A 196 56.98 -22.71 -11.70
C ALA A 196 56.12 -23.93 -12.08
N LEU A 197 54.86 -23.71 -12.51
CA LEU A 197 53.87 -24.76 -12.84
C LEU A 197 53.66 -24.92 -14.35
N ALA A 198 54.44 -24.24 -15.18
CA ALA A 198 54.40 -24.38 -16.66
C ALA A 198 54.54 -25.82 -17.20
N PRO A 199 55.02 -26.83 -16.46
CA PRO A 199 55.14 -28.21 -16.95
C PRO A 199 53.91 -29.11 -16.80
N LEU A 200 52.70 -28.60 -16.46
CA LEU A 200 51.49 -29.43 -16.30
C LEU A 200 50.43 -29.16 -17.37
N PRO A 201 50.64 -29.43 -18.67
CA PRO A 201 49.76 -29.01 -19.76
C PRO A 201 48.39 -29.71 -19.73
N GLU A 202 48.33 -30.97 -19.25
CA GLU A 202 47.03 -31.70 -19.15
C GLU A 202 46.17 -31.19 -18.00
N LEU A 203 46.79 -30.89 -16.86
CA LEU A 203 46.13 -30.25 -15.74
C LEU A 203 45.65 -28.83 -16.11
N ALA A 204 46.47 -28.05 -16.77
CA ALA A 204 46.10 -26.74 -17.26
C ALA A 204 44.93 -26.76 -18.24
N ALA A 205 44.88 -27.70 -19.17
CA ALA A 205 43.79 -27.86 -20.13
C ALA A 205 42.48 -28.30 -19.42
N SER A 206 42.58 -29.25 -18.47
CA SER A 206 41.45 -29.68 -17.67
C SER A 206 40.92 -28.57 -16.76
N HIS A 207 41.79 -27.76 -16.16
CA HIS A 207 41.44 -26.57 -15.38
C HIS A 207 40.72 -25.50 -16.26
N GLU A 208 41.30 -25.22 -17.44
CA GLU A 208 40.71 -24.22 -18.36
C GLU A 208 39.28 -24.63 -18.81
N ALA A 209 39.05 -25.89 -19.12
CA ALA A 209 37.72 -26.42 -19.44
C ALA A 209 36.71 -26.21 -18.27
N ARG A 210 37.18 -26.49 -17.04
CA ARG A 210 36.33 -26.26 -15.83
C ARG A 210 36.08 -24.83 -15.55
N VAL A 211 37.07 -23.96 -15.67
CA VAL A 211 36.89 -22.50 -15.51
C VAL A 211 35.88 -21.97 -16.53
N ARG A 212 35.92 -22.44 -17.77
CA ARG A 212 34.90 -22.06 -18.76
C ARG A 212 33.50 -22.53 -18.37
N ALA A 213 33.37 -23.79 -17.97
CA ALA A 213 32.07 -24.33 -17.54
C ALA A 213 31.57 -23.64 -16.25
N ALA A 214 32.44 -23.43 -15.25
CA ALA A 214 32.11 -22.75 -14.02
C ALA A 214 31.72 -21.28 -14.25
N ARG A 215 32.38 -20.56 -15.15
CA ARG A 215 32.01 -19.20 -15.52
C ARG A 215 30.67 -19.13 -16.25
N ALA A 216 30.36 -20.11 -17.10
CA ALA A 216 29.06 -20.19 -17.76
C ALA A 216 27.94 -20.42 -16.74
N LEU A 217 28.14 -21.37 -15.81
CA LEU A 217 27.19 -21.61 -14.70
C LEU A 217 27.08 -20.38 -13.79
N ALA A 218 28.21 -19.78 -13.39
CA ALA A 218 28.23 -18.58 -12.57
C ALA A 218 27.48 -17.40 -13.22
N GLY A 219 27.60 -17.23 -14.53
CA GLY A 219 26.83 -16.26 -15.31
C GLY A 219 25.32 -16.54 -15.23
N ALA A 220 24.91 -17.78 -15.45
CA ALA A 220 23.51 -18.19 -15.33
C ALA A 220 22.99 -18.05 -13.89
N SER A 221 23.78 -18.45 -12.90
CA SER A 221 23.46 -18.30 -11.48
C SER A 221 23.30 -16.83 -11.08
N ALA A 222 24.18 -15.95 -11.57
CA ALA A 222 24.11 -14.51 -11.33
C ALA A 222 22.84 -13.89 -11.91
N VAL A 223 22.44 -14.32 -13.12
CA VAL A 223 21.18 -13.86 -13.74
C VAL A 223 19.97 -14.34 -12.92
N ALA A 224 19.94 -15.61 -12.53
CA ALA A 224 18.86 -16.16 -11.70
C ALA A 224 18.79 -15.47 -10.31
N GLU A 225 19.94 -15.30 -9.65
CA GLU A 225 20.08 -14.58 -8.38
C GLU A 225 19.53 -13.15 -8.45
N ALA A 226 20.01 -12.38 -9.43
CA ALA A 226 19.61 -10.97 -9.59
C ALA A 226 18.13 -10.83 -9.93
N LEU A 227 17.59 -11.69 -10.82
CA LEU A 227 16.16 -11.68 -11.15
C LEU A 227 15.29 -12.11 -9.98
N LEU A 228 15.64 -13.17 -9.27
CA LEU A 228 14.89 -13.61 -8.09
C LEU A 228 14.81 -12.51 -7.05
N MET A 229 15.93 -11.84 -6.77
CA MET A 229 15.95 -10.74 -5.81
C MET A 229 15.18 -9.53 -6.33
N ASP A 230 15.38 -9.13 -7.59
CA ASP A 230 14.65 -8.01 -8.19
C ASP A 230 13.13 -8.22 -8.14
N ARG A 231 12.65 -9.41 -8.52
CA ARG A 231 11.23 -9.76 -8.48
C ARG A 231 10.69 -9.90 -7.04
N ALA A 232 11.48 -10.40 -6.09
CA ALA A 232 11.12 -10.40 -4.68
C ALA A 232 10.95 -8.98 -4.11
N LEU A 233 11.83 -8.04 -4.49
CA LEU A 233 11.72 -6.65 -4.14
C LEU A 233 10.55 -5.95 -4.86
N ASP A 234 10.24 -6.31 -6.11
CA ASP A 234 9.05 -5.85 -6.81
C ASP A 234 7.77 -6.29 -6.10
N TYR A 235 7.72 -7.55 -5.66
CA TYR A 235 6.61 -8.05 -4.88
C TYR A 235 6.48 -7.30 -3.54
N ALA A 236 7.59 -7.10 -2.83
CA ALA A 236 7.59 -6.34 -1.59
C ALA A 236 7.08 -4.90 -1.80
N PHE A 237 7.52 -4.25 -2.87
CA PHE A 237 7.05 -2.92 -3.24
C PHE A 237 5.55 -2.91 -3.57
N ALA A 238 5.06 -3.88 -4.32
CA ALA A 238 3.66 -3.98 -4.71
C ALA A 238 2.73 -4.29 -3.51
N GLN A 239 3.19 -5.08 -2.53
CA GLN A 239 2.43 -5.44 -1.33
C GLN A 239 2.35 -4.31 -0.31
N ARG A 240 3.43 -3.59 -0.14
CA ARG A 240 3.50 -2.40 0.68
C ARG A 240 3.73 -1.22 -0.24
N HIS A 241 2.72 -0.81 -0.97
CA HIS A 241 2.71 0.52 -1.59
C HIS A 241 2.99 1.47 -0.45
N PHE A 242 4.29 1.71 -0.24
CA PHE A 242 4.79 2.29 0.99
C PHE A 242 3.99 3.53 1.26
N ASN A 243 3.37 3.55 2.40
CA ASN A 243 2.74 4.73 2.92
C ASN A 243 3.83 5.81 3.03
N LEU A 244 4.08 6.47 1.88
CA LEU A 244 5.08 7.51 1.75
C LEU A 244 4.63 8.79 2.46
N PHE A 245 3.34 8.82 2.86
CA PHE A 245 2.74 9.98 3.48
C PHE A 245 3.02 9.93 4.98
N THR A 246 3.74 10.92 5.47
CA THR A 246 3.70 11.30 6.89
C THR A 246 2.36 11.98 7.16
N PHE A 247 1.89 12.01 8.42
CA PHE A 247 0.60 12.61 8.77
C PHE A 247 0.47 14.09 8.40
N ASP A 248 1.58 14.80 8.21
CA ASP A 248 1.60 16.25 8.07
C ASP A 248 1.83 16.76 6.64
N GLU A 249 2.61 16.04 5.80
CA GLU A 249 2.94 16.49 4.44
C GLU A 249 3.18 15.30 3.49
N GLU A 250 2.85 15.47 2.20
CA GLU A 250 3.34 14.55 1.16
C GLU A 250 4.87 14.72 1.06
N PRO A 251 5.64 13.64 1.16
CA PRO A 251 7.09 13.73 1.01
C PRO A 251 7.44 14.23 -0.39
N SER A 252 8.52 14.98 -0.50
CA SER A 252 9.09 15.30 -1.80
C SER A 252 9.40 14.01 -2.57
N GLU A 253 9.50 14.09 -3.89
CA GLU A 253 9.83 12.93 -4.73
C GLU A 253 11.14 12.26 -4.27
N GLU A 254 12.17 13.07 -3.91
CA GLU A 254 13.46 12.59 -3.41
C GLU A 254 13.32 11.87 -2.07
N GLU A 255 12.54 12.42 -1.16
CA GLU A 255 12.28 11.78 0.14
C GLU A 255 11.46 10.50 0.00
N GLY A 256 10.46 10.49 -0.88
CA GLY A 256 9.69 9.29 -1.23
C GLY A 256 10.59 8.17 -1.76
N GLN A 257 11.48 8.48 -2.69
CA GLN A 257 12.46 7.53 -3.22
C GLN A 257 13.39 7.00 -2.13
N ARG A 258 13.83 7.86 -1.18
CA ARG A 258 14.67 7.45 -0.05
C ARG A 258 13.95 6.46 0.87
N ILE A 259 12.70 6.75 1.25
CA ILE A 259 11.89 5.87 2.10
C ILE A 259 11.68 4.50 1.44
N VAL A 260 11.38 4.49 0.14
CA VAL A 260 11.24 3.24 -0.64
C VAL A 260 12.55 2.45 -0.60
N ALA A 261 13.68 3.09 -0.86
CA ALA A 261 14.99 2.44 -0.86
C ALA A 261 15.34 1.85 0.51
N GLU A 262 15.08 2.58 1.61
CA GLU A 262 15.32 2.09 2.98
C GLU A 262 14.49 0.83 3.29
N ARG A 263 13.21 0.84 2.94
CA ARG A 263 12.31 -0.30 3.21
C ARG A 263 12.65 -1.51 2.34
N LEU A 264 12.99 -1.31 1.06
CA LEU A 264 13.47 -2.39 0.21
C LEU A 264 14.81 -2.94 0.69
N THR A 265 15.69 -2.08 1.23
CA THR A 265 16.92 -2.51 1.91
C THR A 265 16.62 -3.43 3.09
N GLY A 266 15.64 -3.09 3.93
CA GLY A 266 15.19 -3.95 5.04
C GLY A 266 14.67 -5.31 4.57
N THR A 267 13.88 -5.34 3.49
CA THR A 267 13.39 -6.59 2.90
C THR A 267 14.53 -7.42 2.32
N PHE A 268 15.44 -6.80 1.57
CA PHE A 268 16.64 -7.46 1.05
C PHE A 268 17.43 -8.11 2.18
N GLN A 269 17.70 -7.35 3.26
CA GLN A 269 18.47 -7.84 4.39
C GLN A 269 17.77 -9.02 5.08
N ALA A 270 16.45 -8.94 5.29
CA ALA A 270 15.68 -10.02 5.88
C ALA A 270 15.71 -11.30 5.02
N LEU A 271 15.63 -11.18 3.69
CA LEU A 271 15.79 -12.32 2.77
C LEU A 271 17.22 -12.86 2.78
N ALA A 272 18.22 -11.98 2.84
CA ALA A 272 19.63 -12.35 2.87
C ALA A 272 20.02 -13.10 4.15
N ASP A 273 19.47 -12.70 5.29
CA ASP A 273 19.73 -13.26 6.60
C ASP A 273 18.87 -14.50 6.92
N ALA A 274 17.83 -14.78 6.13
CA ALA A 274 16.98 -15.95 6.30
C ALA A 274 17.80 -17.25 6.10
N PRO A 275 17.90 -18.14 7.10
CA PRO A 275 18.78 -19.28 7.03
C PRO A 275 18.30 -20.41 6.09
N ASP A 276 16.99 -20.48 5.86
CA ASP A 276 16.35 -21.59 5.13
C ASP A 276 15.06 -21.14 4.41
N ALA A 277 14.45 -22.03 3.66
CA ALA A 277 13.22 -21.78 2.92
C ALA A 277 12.03 -21.37 3.82
N PRO A 278 11.75 -21.99 4.97
CA PRO A 278 10.71 -21.53 5.89
C PRO A 278 10.92 -20.10 6.40
N ALA A 279 12.16 -19.70 6.65
CA ALA A 279 12.47 -18.33 7.07
C ALA A 279 12.24 -17.32 5.93
N VAL A 280 12.61 -17.67 4.69
CA VAL A 280 12.27 -16.85 3.50
C VAL A 280 10.76 -16.71 3.35
N GLN A 281 10.00 -17.81 3.48
CA GLN A 281 8.54 -17.76 3.43
C GLN A 281 7.97 -16.82 4.50
N THR A 282 8.50 -16.87 5.73
CA THR A 282 8.08 -15.97 6.81
C THR A 282 8.29 -14.50 6.46
N VAL A 283 9.40 -14.16 5.81
CA VAL A 283 9.65 -12.79 5.34
C VAL A 283 8.62 -12.38 4.28
N LEU A 284 8.33 -13.25 3.32
CA LEU A 284 7.37 -12.97 2.24
C LEU A 284 5.93 -12.87 2.76
N ASP A 285 5.54 -13.72 3.70
CA ASP A 285 4.20 -13.72 4.32
C ASP A 285 3.95 -12.47 5.18
N ALA A 286 5.00 -11.81 5.65
CA ALA A 286 4.92 -10.57 6.40
C ALA A 286 4.77 -9.31 5.51
N LEU A 287 4.89 -9.43 4.18
CA LEU A 287 4.82 -8.29 3.27
C LEU A 287 3.39 -7.79 3.02
N PRO A 288 2.34 -8.64 2.85
CA PRO A 288 0.99 -8.18 2.68
C PRO A 288 0.48 -7.36 3.88
N PRO A 289 -0.49 -6.43 3.69
CA PRO A 289 -1.11 -5.72 4.79
C PRO A 289 -1.71 -6.67 5.82
N THR A 290 -1.47 -6.40 7.11
CA THR A 290 -2.03 -7.17 8.23
C THR A 290 -3.44 -6.71 8.62
N LEU A 291 -4.03 -5.77 7.87
CA LEU A 291 -5.34 -5.19 8.12
C LEU A 291 -6.46 -6.23 7.93
N PRO A 292 -7.40 -6.39 8.87
CA PRO A 292 -8.39 -7.48 8.84
C PRO A 292 -9.23 -7.53 7.56
N GLN A 293 -9.64 -6.38 7.03
CA GLN A 293 -10.45 -6.31 5.81
C GLN A 293 -9.67 -6.79 4.57
N TYR A 294 -8.35 -6.55 4.50
CA TYR A 294 -7.54 -7.05 3.41
C TYR A 294 -7.55 -8.57 3.33
N ALA A 295 -7.37 -9.23 4.48
CA ALA A 295 -7.39 -10.68 4.56
C ALA A 295 -8.76 -11.28 4.17
N LEU A 296 -9.87 -10.61 4.52
CA LEU A 296 -11.22 -11.02 4.16
C LEU A 296 -11.53 -10.83 2.67
N LEU A 297 -10.91 -9.84 2.01
CA LEU A 297 -11.11 -9.60 0.57
C LEU A 297 -10.43 -10.65 -0.32
N MET A 298 -9.35 -11.30 0.14
CA MET A 298 -8.63 -12.31 -0.65
C MET A 298 -9.53 -13.48 -1.08
N PRO A 299 -10.26 -14.18 -0.20
CA PRO A 299 -11.17 -15.25 -0.59
C PRO A 299 -12.36 -14.73 -1.42
N ALA A 300 -12.82 -13.50 -1.19
CA ALA A 300 -13.85 -12.87 -2.01
C ALA A 300 -13.34 -12.68 -3.46
N ALA A 301 -12.14 -12.14 -3.64
CA ALA A 301 -11.53 -12.00 -4.97
C ALA A 301 -11.35 -13.36 -5.65
N ALA A 302 -10.90 -14.40 -4.93
CA ALA A 302 -10.76 -15.74 -5.48
C ALA A 302 -12.10 -16.29 -5.99
N ARG A 303 -13.18 -16.12 -5.21
CA ARG A 303 -14.53 -16.52 -5.59
C ARG A 303 -15.02 -15.81 -6.86
N TYR A 304 -14.86 -14.49 -6.93
CA TYR A 304 -15.30 -13.72 -8.10
C TYR A 304 -14.46 -14.04 -9.35
N ARG A 305 -13.15 -14.35 -9.20
CA ARG A 305 -12.34 -14.87 -10.31
C ARG A 305 -12.86 -16.20 -10.85
N GLU A 306 -13.33 -17.09 -9.97
CA GLU A 306 -13.93 -18.35 -10.39
C GLU A 306 -15.23 -18.11 -11.14
N ILE A 307 -16.11 -17.22 -10.65
CA ILE A 307 -17.35 -16.83 -11.35
C ILE A 307 -17.02 -16.27 -12.74
N VAL A 308 -16.05 -15.38 -12.86
CA VAL A 308 -15.60 -14.82 -14.14
C VAL A 308 -15.03 -15.91 -15.06
N ALA A 309 -14.22 -16.84 -14.53
CA ALA A 309 -13.65 -17.94 -15.30
C ALA A 309 -14.71 -18.91 -15.85
N GLN A 310 -15.86 -19.01 -15.17
CA GLN A 310 -17.03 -19.80 -15.61
C GLN A 310 -17.92 -19.03 -16.60
N GLY A 311 -17.57 -17.78 -16.97
CA GLY A 311 -18.30 -16.96 -17.94
C GLY A 311 -19.18 -15.89 -17.31
N GLY A 312 -19.08 -15.65 -15.99
CA GLY A 312 -19.85 -14.63 -15.28
C GLY A 312 -21.35 -14.93 -15.25
N TRP A 313 -22.14 -13.88 -15.35
CA TRP A 313 -23.61 -13.96 -15.42
C TRP A 313 -24.18 -13.09 -16.53
N ASN A 314 -25.38 -13.48 -16.99
CA ASN A 314 -26.11 -12.73 -18.00
C ASN A 314 -26.94 -11.61 -17.37
N GLU A 315 -27.12 -10.53 -18.09
CA GLU A 315 -28.08 -9.48 -17.76
C GLU A 315 -29.51 -10.02 -17.70
N ILE A 316 -30.30 -9.62 -16.73
CA ILE A 316 -31.70 -9.95 -16.56
C ILE A 316 -32.51 -8.67 -16.78
N ASP A 317 -33.39 -8.65 -17.79
CA ASP A 317 -34.30 -7.53 -17.97
C ASP A 317 -35.15 -7.27 -16.74
N GLY A 318 -35.07 -6.06 -16.20
CA GLY A 318 -35.74 -5.66 -14.97
C GLY A 318 -37.28 -5.76 -15.04
N LEU A 319 -37.86 -6.22 -13.94
CA LEU A 319 -39.32 -6.23 -13.69
C LEU A 319 -39.52 -6.04 -12.18
N THR A 320 -40.43 -5.18 -11.77
CA THR A 320 -40.76 -5.06 -10.34
C THR A 320 -41.42 -6.34 -9.86
N LEU A 321 -40.73 -7.09 -9.04
CA LEU A 321 -41.15 -8.35 -8.44
C LEU A 321 -41.17 -8.24 -6.94
N ARG A 322 -42.14 -8.88 -6.30
CA ARG A 322 -42.30 -8.95 -4.86
C ARG A 322 -42.89 -10.29 -4.42
N ARG A 323 -42.83 -10.55 -3.13
CA ARG A 323 -43.36 -11.78 -2.52
C ARG A 323 -44.79 -12.07 -3.03
N GLY A 324 -45.01 -13.30 -3.47
CA GLY A 324 -46.27 -13.77 -4.02
C GLY A 324 -46.35 -13.69 -5.55
N ASN A 325 -45.44 -13.01 -6.23
CA ASN A 325 -45.37 -13.02 -7.68
C ASN A 325 -44.90 -14.39 -8.20
N ARG A 326 -45.37 -14.76 -9.40
CA ARG A 326 -44.94 -15.93 -10.13
C ARG A 326 -44.56 -15.54 -11.55
N HIS A 327 -43.28 -15.72 -11.92
CA HIS A 327 -42.76 -15.30 -13.20
C HIS A 327 -41.47 -16.04 -13.54
N VAL A 328 -41.19 -16.31 -14.81
CA VAL A 328 -39.97 -16.99 -15.28
C VAL A 328 -38.68 -16.25 -14.83
N LYS A 329 -38.72 -14.94 -14.76
CA LYS A 329 -37.57 -14.13 -14.27
C LYS A 329 -37.26 -14.35 -12.79
N VAL A 330 -38.18 -14.89 -11.99
CA VAL A 330 -37.94 -15.26 -10.59
C VAL A 330 -36.93 -16.41 -10.50
N ALA A 331 -37.03 -17.40 -11.38
CA ALA A 331 -36.05 -18.49 -11.45
C ALA A 331 -34.63 -17.93 -11.81
N ALA A 332 -34.55 -17.09 -12.82
CA ALA A 332 -33.29 -16.44 -13.19
C ALA A 332 -32.70 -15.56 -12.05
N LEU A 333 -33.56 -14.84 -11.31
CA LEU A 333 -33.14 -14.07 -10.14
C LEU A 333 -32.61 -14.98 -9.02
N LYS A 334 -33.28 -16.10 -8.74
CA LYS A 334 -32.83 -17.09 -7.75
C LYS A 334 -31.47 -17.67 -8.13
N GLU A 335 -31.28 -18.08 -9.39
CA GLU A 335 -30.00 -18.56 -9.91
C GLU A 335 -28.90 -17.51 -9.74
N ARG A 336 -29.19 -16.27 -10.12
CA ARG A 336 -28.22 -15.16 -10.02
C ARG A 336 -27.81 -14.88 -8.57
N LEU A 337 -28.76 -14.80 -7.63
CA LEU A 337 -28.48 -14.60 -6.22
C LEU A 337 -27.78 -15.81 -5.58
N GLN A 338 -28.01 -17.03 -6.09
CA GLN A 338 -27.32 -18.23 -5.65
C GLN A 338 -25.83 -18.21 -6.03
N MET A 339 -25.47 -17.68 -7.19
CA MET A 339 -24.08 -17.56 -7.63
C MET A 339 -23.23 -16.73 -6.64
N GLU A 340 -23.82 -15.68 -6.07
CA GLU A 340 -23.17 -14.84 -5.06
C GLU A 340 -23.47 -15.27 -3.61
N GLY A 341 -24.24 -16.37 -3.42
CA GLY A 341 -24.53 -16.95 -2.10
C GLY A 341 -25.58 -16.23 -1.27
N TYR A 342 -26.34 -15.32 -1.89
CA TYR A 342 -27.50 -14.68 -1.22
C TYR A 342 -28.71 -15.61 -1.09
N TYR A 343 -28.85 -16.57 -1.99
CA TYR A 343 -29.98 -17.50 -2.02
C TYR A 343 -29.51 -18.95 -1.99
N THR A 344 -30.17 -19.79 -1.21
CA THR A 344 -29.85 -21.24 -1.08
C THR A 344 -31.05 -22.15 -1.29
N GLY A 345 -32.22 -21.57 -1.61
CA GLY A 345 -33.46 -22.30 -1.83
C GLY A 345 -33.58 -22.95 -3.20
N PRO A 346 -34.71 -23.61 -3.50
CA PRO A 346 -34.99 -24.23 -4.80
C PRO A 346 -35.18 -23.18 -5.90
N ILE A 347 -34.69 -23.48 -7.09
CA ILE A 347 -34.88 -22.65 -8.27
C ILE A 347 -36.23 -22.96 -8.90
N ASP A 348 -37.20 -22.08 -8.71
CA ASP A 348 -38.54 -22.12 -9.31
C ASP A 348 -39.04 -20.70 -9.61
N GLU A 349 -40.23 -20.58 -10.18
CA GLU A 349 -40.80 -19.30 -10.63
C GLU A 349 -41.56 -18.54 -9.55
N THR A 350 -41.53 -18.98 -8.28
CA THR A 350 -42.32 -18.38 -7.19
C THR A 350 -41.44 -17.47 -6.33
N PHE A 351 -41.82 -16.21 -6.23
CA PHE A 351 -41.18 -15.26 -5.29
C PHE A 351 -41.70 -15.57 -3.87
N ASP A 352 -41.03 -16.46 -3.18
CA ASP A 352 -41.33 -16.92 -1.83
C ASP A 352 -40.67 -16.03 -0.74
N GLN A 353 -40.82 -16.39 0.53
CA GLN A 353 -40.21 -15.65 1.62
C GLN A 353 -38.68 -15.75 1.59
N ALA A 354 -38.12 -16.92 1.25
CA ALA A 354 -36.68 -17.10 1.19
C ALA A 354 -36.02 -16.19 0.14
N LEU A 355 -36.70 -16.01 -1.02
CA LEU A 355 -36.23 -15.05 -2.02
C LEU A 355 -36.37 -13.61 -1.54
N LYS A 356 -37.44 -13.25 -0.84
CA LYS A 356 -37.58 -11.91 -0.25
C LYS A 356 -36.43 -11.62 0.73
N ASP A 357 -36.11 -12.54 1.61
CA ASP A 357 -35.02 -12.41 2.57
C ASP A 357 -33.65 -12.26 1.84
N ALA A 358 -33.47 -12.98 0.73
CA ALA A 358 -32.27 -12.87 -0.12
C ALA A 358 -32.17 -11.52 -0.85
N VAL A 359 -33.31 -10.98 -1.32
CA VAL A 359 -33.38 -9.65 -1.93
C VAL A 359 -33.07 -8.58 -0.87
N GLU A 360 -33.69 -8.63 0.31
CA GLU A 360 -33.39 -7.70 1.42
C GLU A 360 -31.92 -7.76 1.85
N LEU A 361 -31.30 -8.94 1.81
CA LEU A 361 -29.88 -9.09 2.12
C LEU A 361 -29.02 -8.45 1.01
N TYR A 362 -29.36 -8.67 -0.26
CA TYR A 362 -28.68 -8.05 -1.40
C TYR A 362 -28.79 -6.51 -1.34
N GLU A 363 -29.99 -5.96 -1.11
CA GLU A 363 -30.23 -4.52 -0.95
C GLU A 363 -29.37 -3.90 0.14
N ARG A 364 -29.31 -4.55 1.31
CA ARG A 364 -28.49 -4.11 2.45
C ARG A 364 -27.01 -4.07 2.12
N THR A 365 -26.50 -5.11 1.43
CA THR A 365 -25.07 -5.21 1.07
C THR A 365 -24.69 -4.32 -0.13
N HIS A 366 -25.69 -3.72 -0.80
CA HIS A 366 -25.50 -2.84 -1.96
C HIS A 366 -26.00 -1.40 -1.73
N GLN A 367 -26.18 -0.99 -0.45
CA GLN A 367 -26.60 0.35 -0.07
C GLN A 367 -27.92 0.81 -0.71
N MET A 368 -28.89 -0.07 -0.79
CA MET A 368 -30.24 0.23 -1.27
C MET A 368 -31.23 0.41 -0.12
N GLU A 369 -32.40 0.94 -0.40
CA GLU A 369 -33.54 0.84 0.48
C GLU A 369 -33.95 -0.64 0.63
N VAL A 370 -34.13 -1.09 1.86
CA VAL A 370 -34.38 -2.52 2.15
C VAL A 370 -35.88 -2.74 2.25
N ASP A 371 -36.52 -3.12 1.14
CA ASP A 371 -37.96 -3.40 1.07
C ASP A 371 -38.30 -4.84 0.58
N GLY A 372 -37.29 -5.52 0.02
CA GLY A 372 -37.43 -6.88 -0.51
C GLY A 372 -38.22 -6.94 -1.81
N GLU A 373 -38.25 -5.86 -2.59
CA GLU A 373 -38.84 -5.77 -3.92
C GLU A 373 -37.75 -5.48 -4.95
N THR A 374 -37.89 -5.96 -6.17
CA THR A 374 -36.92 -5.69 -7.25
C THR A 374 -37.35 -4.47 -8.04
N ASP A 375 -36.78 -3.34 -7.77
CA ASP A 375 -36.99 -2.09 -8.49
C ASP A 375 -35.92 -1.86 -9.59
N ARG A 376 -35.95 -0.68 -10.22
CA ARG A 376 -34.98 -0.31 -11.25
C ARG A 376 -33.54 -0.25 -10.70
N THR A 377 -33.39 0.23 -9.45
CA THR A 377 -32.08 0.37 -8.80
C THR A 377 -31.48 -0.99 -8.49
N PHE A 378 -32.32 -1.89 -7.97
CA PHE A 378 -31.95 -3.29 -7.73
C PHE A 378 -31.40 -3.96 -9.01
N TRP A 379 -32.15 -3.89 -10.12
CA TRP A 379 -31.72 -4.50 -11.39
C TRP A 379 -30.47 -3.85 -11.97
N ALA A 380 -30.34 -2.53 -11.87
CA ALA A 380 -29.12 -1.83 -12.31
C ALA A 380 -27.89 -2.32 -11.56
N SER A 381 -27.99 -2.58 -10.25
CA SER A 381 -26.91 -3.14 -9.45
C SER A 381 -26.66 -4.61 -9.74
N LEU A 382 -27.72 -5.43 -9.85
CA LEU A 382 -27.62 -6.87 -10.09
C LEU A 382 -26.98 -7.18 -11.45
N ASN A 383 -27.19 -6.33 -12.44
CA ASN A 383 -26.71 -6.47 -13.80
C ASN A 383 -25.28 -5.92 -14.01
N ILE A 384 -24.62 -5.39 -12.99
CA ILE A 384 -23.19 -5.05 -13.09
C ILE A 384 -22.42 -6.35 -13.39
N PRO A 385 -21.60 -6.40 -14.46
CA PRO A 385 -20.87 -7.62 -14.85
C PRO A 385 -19.96 -8.17 -13.76
N ALA A 386 -19.77 -9.49 -13.75
CA ALA A 386 -18.91 -10.16 -12.76
C ALA A 386 -17.47 -9.66 -12.83
N GLU A 387 -16.98 -9.35 -14.02
CA GLU A 387 -15.64 -8.76 -14.26
C GLU A 387 -15.52 -7.39 -13.61
N GLU A 388 -16.56 -6.57 -13.65
CA GLU A 388 -16.55 -5.25 -13.01
C GLU A 388 -16.61 -5.38 -11.49
N ARG A 389 -17.40 -6.31 -10.95
CA ARG A 389 -17.39 -6.62 -9.51
C ARG A 389 -16.04 -7.12 -9.03
N LEU A 390 -15.41 -8.00 -9.80
CA LEU A 390 -14.04 -8.44 -9.52
C LEU A 390 -13.06 -7.26 -9.52
N ALA A 391 -13.12 -6.41 -10.53
CA ALA A 391 -12.25 -5.22 -10.62
C ALA A 391 -12.45 -4.27 -9.44
N GLN A 392 -13.68 -4.08 -8.92
CA GLN A 392 -13.95 -3.31 -7.71
C GLN A 392 -13.31 -3.93 -6.47
N ILE A 393 -13.36 -5.26 -6.31
CA ILE A 393 -12.71 -5.99 -5.21
C ILE A 393 -11.18 -5.81 -5.30
N GLU A 394 -10.59 -6.07 -6.47
CA GLU A 394 -9.15 -5.98 -6.70
C GLU A 394 -8.63 -4.56 -6.51
N LEU A 395 -9.36 -3.54 -6.97
CA LEU A 395 -9.02 -2.14 -6.72
C LEU A 395 -9.12 -1.78 -5.22
N THR A 396 -10.12 -2.31 -4.51
CA THR A 396 -10.20 -2.11 -3.06
C THR A 396 -9.03 -2.77 -2.33
N MET A 397 -8.60 -3.97 -2.75
CA MET A 397 -7.38 -4.60 -2.22
C MET A 397 -6.14 -3.75 -2.51
N GLN A 398 -6.05 -3.13 -3.69
CA GLN A 398 -4.98 -2.18 -4.00
C GLN A 398 -5.02 -0.98 -3.05
N ARG A 399 -6.18 -0.38 -2.80
CA ARG A 399 -6.33 0.74 -1.86
C ARG A 399 -5.92 0.37 -0.43
N TRP A 400 -6.19 -0.86 0.00
CA TRP A 400 -5.72 -1.36 1.30
C TRP A 400 -4.19 -1.46 1.37
N ARG A 401 -3.52 -1.82 0.27
CA ARG A 401 -2.05 -1.78 0.18
C ARG A 401 -1.51 -0.34 0.19
N GLU A 402 -2.28 0.61 -0.33
CA GLU A 402 -1.99 2.06 -0.34
C GLU A 402 -2.43 2.76 0.95
N SER A 403 -3.07 2.05 1.89
CA SER A 403 -3.64 2.64 3.10
C SER A 403 -2.60 3.33 3.97
N ARG A 404 -3.01 4.47 4.54
CA ARG A 404 -2.19 5.26 5.46
C ARG A 404 -2.23 4.76 6.91
N ILE A 405 -3.00 3.71 7.21
CA ILE A 405 -3.09 3.11 8.55
C ILE A 405 -1.72 2.54 8.97
N GLY A 406 -0.98 1.93 8.03
CA GLY A 406 0.33 1.37 8.34
C GLY A 406 0.27 0.30 9.43
N ASP A 407 1.08 0.48 10.47
CA ASP A 407 1.18 -0.41 11.63
C ASP A 407 0.46 0.17 12.87
N ASP A 408 -0.44 1.15 12.71
CA ASP A 408 -1.17 1.73 13.81
C ASP A 408 -2.04 0.69 14.52
N LEU A 409 -1.85 0.53 15.82
CA LEU A 409 -2.61 -0.42 16.64
C LEU A 409 -3.90 0.18 17.21
N TYR A 410 -3.99 1.51 17.30
CA TYR A 410 -5.17 2.25 17.76
C TYR A 410 -5.44 3.42 16.82
N TYR A 411 -6.58 3.39 16.10
CA TYR A 411 -6.93 4.40 15.12
C TYR A 411 -8.44 4.49 14.89
N ILE A 412 -8.87 5.59 14.29
CA ILE A 412 -10.23 5.76 13.75
C ILE A 412 -10.13 5.68 12.23
N LEU A 413 -10.85 4.74 11.64
CA LEU A 413 -11.03 4.61 10.20
C LEU A 413 -12.36 5.20 9.77
N VAL A 414 -12.33 6.20 8.93
CA VAL A 414 -13.50 6.73 8.22
C VAL A 414 -13.51 6.16 6.82
N ASN A 415 -14.47 5.29 6.50
CA ASN A 415 -14.66 4.80 5.14
C ASN A 415 -15.79 5.59 4.45
N ILE A 416 -15.42 6.49 3.55
CA ILE A 416 -16.36 7.42 2.89
C ILE A 416 -17.49 6.68 2.17
N PRO A 417 -17.25 5.71 1.24
CA PRO A 417 -18.30 5.00 0.53
C PRO A 417 -19.21 4.15 1.42
N ASP A 418 -18.71 3.65 2.53
CA ASP A 418 -19.48 2.85 3.49
C ASP A 418 -20.37 3.72 4.39
N PHE A 419 -20.13 5.04 4.43
CA PHE A 419 -20.79 5.97 5.34
C PHE A 419 -20.71 5.56 6.81
N HIS A 420 -19.59 4.94 7.19
CA HIS A 420 -19.29 4.55 8.56
C HIS A 420 -17.87 5.00 8.95
N ALA A 421 -17.74 5.19 10.25
CA ALA A 421 -16.43 5.26 10.87
C ALA A 421 -16.33 4.15 11.93
N GLU A 422 -15.13 3.68 12.16
CA GLU A 422 -14.81 2.56 13.03
C GLU A 422 -13.64 2.93 13.93
N VAL A 423 -13.71 2.51 15.19
CA VAL A 423 -12.57 2.58 16.11
C VAL A 423 -11.94 1.20 16.18
N TRP A 424 -10.67 1.13 15.87
CA TRP A 424 -9.88 -0.10 15.88
C TRP A 424 -8.80 -0.06 16.95
N ARG A 425 -8.59 -1.18 17.64
CA ARG A 425 -7.55 -1.34 18.62
C ARG A 425 -6.98 -2.77 18.59
N ASN A 426 -5.67 -2.89 18.38
CA ASN A 426 -4.98 -4.19 18.29
C ASN A 426 -5.65 -5.16 17.30
N GLY A 427 -6.09 -4.66 16.15
CA GLY A 427 -6.75 -5.46 15.12
C GLY A 427 -8.21 -5.84 15.42
N VAL A 428 -8.77 -5.36 16.53
CA VAL A 428 -10.19 -5.57 16.92
C VAL A 428 -10.97 -4.28 16.74
N ARG A 429 -12.17 -4.37 16.18
CA ARG A 429 -13.06 -3.23 16.04
C ARG A 429 -13.86 -3.03 17.34
N ASP A 430 -13.55 -1.95 18.07
CA ASP A 430 -14.22 -1.61 19.33
C ASP A 430 -15.56 -0.90 19.09
N MET A 431 -15.66 -0.06 18.04
CA MET A 431 -16.88 0.69 17.69
C MET A 431 -17.08 0.77 16.19
N ARG A 432 -18.35 0.86 15.77
CA ARG A 432 -18.76 1.23 14.41
C ARG A 432 -19.97 2.14 14.48
N PHE A 433 -19.94 3.28 13.82
CA PHE A 433 -21.02 4.27 13.83
C PHE A 433 -21.24 4.89 12.44
N ARG A 434 -22.48 5.29 12.17
CA ARG A 434 -22.84 5.92 10.91
C ARG A 434 -22.28 7.32 10.83
N ILE A 435 -21.91 7.73 9.62
CA ILE A 435 -21.50 9.11 9.33
C ILE A 435 -22.26 9.66 8.12
N VAL A 436 -22.30 11.00 8.03
CA VAL A 436 -22.69 11.74 6.82
C VAL A 436 -21.44 12.41 6.29
N VAL A 437 -21.14 12.21 5.01
CA VAL A 437 -19.97 12.78 4.33
C VAL A 437 -20.36 13.90 3.38
N GLY A 438 -19.37 14.52 2.73
CA GLY A 438 -19.56 15.58 1.76
C GLY A 438 -20.46 15.17 0.59
N ASN A 439 -21.24 16.12 0.08
CA ASN A 439 -22.17 15.88 -1.02
C ASN A 439 -21.46 15.77 -2.37
N THR A 440 -22.21 15.33 -3.37
CA THR A 440 -21.72 15.05 -4.73
C THR A 440 -21.91 16.23 -5.69
N GLN A 441 -22.10 17.46 -5.19
CA GLN A 441 -22.19 18.66 -6.01
C GLN A 441 -20.93 18.83 -6.85
N ARG A 442 -21.10 18.98 -8.17
CA ARG A 442 -20.00 19.13 -9.11
C ARG A 442 -19.85 20.58 -9.52
N VAL A 443 -18.62 21.05 -9.58
CA VAL A 443 -18.25 22.38 -10.03
C VAL A 443 -17.07 22.29 -10.98
N CYS A 444 -16.96 23.29 -11.87
CA CYS A 444 -15.78 23.42 -12.72
C CYS A 444 -14.62 24.01 -11.92
N ASP A 445 -13.48 23.34 -11.90
CA ASP A 445 -12.26 23.87 -11.32
C ASP A 445 -11.61 24.86 -12.30
N PRO A 446 -11.48 26.15 -11.94
CA PRO A 446 -10.96 27.17 -12.84
C PRO A 446 -9.47 27.02 -13.18
N ARG A 447 -8.72 26.18 -12.45
CA ARG A 447 -7.29 25.95 -12.71
C ARG A 447 -7.06 24.81 -13.69
N THR A 448 -7.90 23.76 -13.60
CA THR A 448 -7.73 22.54 -14.39
C THR A 448 -8.73 22.43 -15.54
N GLU A 449 -9.77 23.32 -15.57
CA GLU A 449 -10.91 23.26 -16.51
C GLU A 449 -11.58 21.88 -16.51
N ARG A 450 -11.66 21.25 -15.32
CA ARG A 450 -12.27 19.93 -15.13
C ARG A 450 -13.32 19.96 -14.04
N MET A 451 -14.33 19.14 -14.21
CA MET A 451 -15.34 18.93 -13.17
C MET A 451 -14.72 18.27 -11.94
N ARG A 452 -14.96 18.83 -10.76
CA ARG A 452 -14.61 18.27 -9.47
C ARG A 452 -15.80 18.31 -8.52
N TYR A 453 -15.76 17.50 -7.47
CA TYR A 453 -16.74 17.57 -6.39
C TYR A 453 -16.40 18.72 -5.45
N ALA A 454 -17.31 19.70 -5.35
CA ALA A 454 -17.10 20.91 -4.54
C ALA A 454 -16.95 20.60 -3.05
N ASN A 455 -17.69 19.62 -2.59
CA ASN A 455 -17.91 19.29 -1.19
C ASN A 455 -17.41 17.87 -0.81
N ALA A 456 -16.58 17.21 -1.66
CA ALA A 456 -16.05 15.92 -1.33
C ALA A 456 -15.30 15.93 0.00
N THR A 457 -15.56 14.95 0.85
CA THR A 457 -14.72 14.69 2.02
C THR A 457 -13.32 14.27 1.53
N PRO A 458 -12.25 14.99 1.91
CA PRO A 458 -10.90 14.69 1.43
C PRO A 458 -10.33 13.42 2.05
N LEU A 459 -9.56 12.67 1.24
CA LEU A 459 -8.74 11.55 1.73
C LEU A 459 -7.54 12.12 2.48
N GLN A 460 -7.36 11.70 3.73
CA GLN A 460 -6.28 12.22 4.56
C GLN A 460 -6.05 11.37 5.80
N SER A 461 -4.94 11.61 6.46
CA SER A 461 -4.66 11.10 7.80
C SER A 461 -4.18 12.25 8.68
N ALA A 462 -4.66 12.31 9.91
CA ALA A 462 -4.21 13.30 10.89
C ALA A 462 -4.49 12.80 12.31
N TYR A 463 -3.84 13.41 13.29
CA TYR A 463 -4.05 13.05 14.70
C TYR A 463 -5.19 13.86 15.33
N MET A 464 -6.17 13.17 15.90
CA MET A 464 -7.18 13.81 16.74
C MET A 464 -6.54 14.20 18.07
N THR A 465 -6.51 15.50 18.33
CA THR A 465 -5.81 16.08 19.48
C THR A 465 -6.74 16.56 20.58
N HIS A 466 -7.97 16.89 20.25
CA HIS A 466 -8.93 17.40 21.24
C HIS A 466 -10.39 17.31 20.75
N LEU A 467 -11.30 17.35 21.71
CA LEU A 467 -12.73 17.49 21.51
C LEU A 467 -13.18 18.88 21.95
N VAL A 468 -14.28 19.36 21.40
CA VAL A 468 -14.92 20.61 21.81
C VAL A 468 -16.38 20.34 22.09
N LEU A 469 -16.81 20.58 23.33
CA LEU A 469 -18.19 20.53 23.76
C LEU A 469 -18.84 21.88 23.55
N ASN A 470 -20.12 21.89 23.16
CA ASN A 470 -20.87 23.12 22.82
C ASN A 470 -20.07 24.04 21.87
N PRO A 471 -19.65 23.57 20.69
CA PRO A 471 -18.78 24.34 19.81
C PRO A 471 -19.48 25.55 19.19
N TYR A 472 -18.74 26.64 19.00
CA TYR A 472 -19.11 27.63 18.00
C TYR A 472 -18.87 27.06 16.60
N TRP A 473 -19.73 27.42 15.64
CA TRP A 473 -19.47 27.13 14.24
C TRP A 473 -18.95 28.39 13.53
N ASN A 474 -17.66 28.46 13.31
CA ASN A 474 -17.07 29.47 12.46
C ASN A 474 -17.44 29.16 11.01
N VAL A 475 -18.19 30.06 10.38
CA VAL A 475 -18.75 29.84 9.04
C VAL A 475 -17.64 29.91 8.00
N PRO A 476 -17.40 28.86 7.20
CA PRO A 476 -16.47 28.93 6.08
C PRO A 476 -16.90 30.02 5.07
N ARG A 477 -15.92 30.74 4.54
CA ARG A 477 -16.17 31.84 3.61
C ARG A 477 -17.09 31.45 2.44
N ARG A 478 -16.90 30.26 1.88
CA ARG A 478 -17.73 29.77 0.77
C ARG A 478 -19.20 29.61 1.16
N ILE A 479 -19.48 29.06 2.32
CA ILE A 479 -20.87 28.89 2.83
C ILE A 479 -21.46 30.26 3.14
N LEU A 480 -20.65 31.17 3.68
CA LEU A 480 -21.09 32.54 3.91
C LEU A 480 -21.52 33.22 2.59
N GLU A 481 -20.68 33.14 1.56
CA GLU A 481 -20.91 33.81 0.27
C GLU A 481 -22.02 33.13 -0.55
N GLU A 482 -22.07 31.79 -0.57
CA GLU A 482 -22.98 31.02 -1.44
C GLU A 482 -24.35 30.75 -0.79
N GLU A 483 -24.46 30.77 0.55
CA GLU A 483 -25.69 30.38 1.26
C GLU A 483 -26.21 31.45 2.23
N LEU A 484 -25.35 31.98 3.12
CA LEU A 484 -25.85 32.84 4.19
C LEU A 484 -26.08 34.30 3.73
N ILE A 485 -25.26 34.85 2.86
CA ILE A 485 -25.46 36.18 2.29
C ILE A 485 -26.72 36.24 1.43
N PRO A 486 -27.02 35.29 0.53
CA PRO A 486 -28.31 35.26 -0.16
C PRO A 486 -29.50 35.22 0.79
N ASN A 487 -29.50 34.38 1.84
CA ASN A 487 -30.55 34.32 2.82
C ASN A 487 -30.70 35.61 3.62
N LEU A 488 -29.59 36.26 3.95
CA LEU A 488 -29.60 37.59 4.62
C LEU A 488 -30.18 38.69 3.72
N LEU A 489 -29.95 38.61 2.40
CA LEU A 489 -30.54 39.54 1.44
C LEU A 489 -32.04 39.31 1.26
N GLU A 490 -32.51 38.08 1.35
CA GLU A 490 -33.95 37.75 1.32
C GLU A 490 -34.67 38.16 2.62
N ASP A 491 -34.02 37.96 3.77
CA ASP A 491 -34.54 38.31 5.09
C ASP A 491 -33.46 39.01 5.93
N GLY A 492 -33.58 40.34 6.03
CA GLY A 492 -32.62 41.15 6.78
C GLY A 492 -32.45 40.78 8.25
N ASN A 493 -33.38 40.02 8.85
CA ASN A 493 -33.30 39.50 10.22
C ASN A 493 -32.70 38.12 10.32
N TYR A 494 -32.36 37.48 9.20
CA TYR A 494 -31.91 36.10 9.12
C TYR A 494 -30.79 35.77 10.11
N PHE A 495 -29.82 36.67 10.29
CA PHE A 495 -28.70 36.43 11.21
C PHE A 495 -29.14 36.42 12.67
N GLU A 496 -29.99 37.38 13.08
CA GLU A 496 -30.49 37.48 14.45
C GLU A 496 -31.35 36.25 14.80
N GLU A 497 -32.30 35.91 13.92
CA GLU A 497 -33.22 34.78 14.12
C GLU A 497 -32.51 33.44 14.19
N ASN A 498 -31.39 33.25 13.48
CA ASN A 498 -30.61 32.02 13.46
C ASN A 498 -29.44 32.01 14.43
N GLY A 499 -29.23 33.08 15.24
CA GLY A 499 -28.16 33.17 16.22
C GLY A 499 -26.77 33.28 15.59
N ILE A 500 -26.69 33.83 14.38
CA ILE A 500 -25.46 34.14 13.67
C ILE A 500 -24.94 35.49 14.15
N GLU A 501 -23.67 35.56 14.50
CA GLU A 501 -22.99 36.79 14.92
C GLU A 501 -21.75 37.06 14.06
N GLN A 502 -21.47 38.33 13.81
CA GLN A 502 -20.21 38.73 13.20
C GLN A 502 -19.38 39.45 14.27
N SER A 503 -18.14 38.97 14.45
CA SER A 503 -17.16 39.55 15.36
C SER A 503 -16.53 40.81 14.77
N GLU A 504 -15.89 41.63 15.60
CA GLU A 504 -15.19 42.86 15.19
C GLU A 504 -14.07 42.61 14.15
N ASP A 505 -13.48 41.42 14.15
CA ASP A 505 -12.48 40.97 13.18
C ASP A 505 -13.08 40.50 11.84
N GLY A 506 -14.42 40.58 11.69
CA GLY A 506 -15.14 40.12 10.51
C GLY A 506 -15.49 38.65 10.46
N THR A 507 -15.13 37.86 11.48
CA THR A 507 -15.48 36.44 11.56
C THR A 507 -16.97 36.25 11.79
N VAL A 508 -17.63 35.48 10.93
CA VAL A 508 -19.04 35.11 11.09
C VAL A 508 -19.11 33.72 11.76
N ARG A 509 -19.89 33.62 12.83
CA ARG A 509 -20.04 32.37 13.58
C ARG A 509 -21.46 32.17 14.12
N LEU A 510 -21.81 30.89 14.31
CA LEU A 510 -23.07 30.50 14.96
C LEU A 510 -22.78 30.09 16.40
N ARG A 511 -23.62 30.55 17.33
CA ARG A 511 -23.50 30.19 18.75
C ARG A 511 -23.83 28.72 19.03
N PRO A 512 -23.32 28.15 20.15
CA PRO A 512 -23.78 26.86 20.63
C PRO A 512 -25.30 26.87 20.82
N GLY A 513 -25.96 25.78 20.44
CA GLY A 513 -27.42 25.64 20.59
C GLY A 513 -28.06 24.69 19.59
N PRO A 514 -29.40 24.51 19.67
CA PRO A 514 -30.12 23.57 18.82
C PRO A 514 -30.04 23.83 17.31
N SER A 515 -29.87 25.09 16.93
CA SER A 515 -29.74 25.51 15.53
C SER A 515 -28.35 25.27 14.96
N ASN A 516 -27.35 25.04 15.81
CA ASN A 516 -25.97 24.89 15.37
C ASN A 516 -25.79 23.57 14.60
N PRO A 517 -25.32 23.62 13.33
CA PRO A 517 -25.12 22.42 12.52
C PRO A 517 -24.02 21.50 13.03
N LEU A 518 -23.12 21.98 13.92
CA LEU A 518 -22.10 21.18 14.58
C LEU A 518 -22.63 20.42 15.81
N GLY A 519 -23.90 20.64 16.21
CA GLY A 519 -24.50 19.99 17.37
C GLY A 519 -23.74 20.28 18.66
N ARG A 520 -23.59 19.26 19.51
CA ARG A 520 -23.05 19.38 20.87
C ARG A 520 -21.56 19.05 21.00
N VAL A 521 -20.98 18.30 20.05
CA VAL A 521 -19.61 17.83 20.13
C VAL A 521 -18.91 17.94 18.78
N LYS A 522 -17.66 18.38 18.81
CA LYS A 522 -16.77 18.46 17.66
C LYS A 522 -15.44 17.77 18.03
N PHE A 523 -14.92 16.93 17.13
CA PHE A 523 -13.67 16.19 17.28
C PHE A 523 -12.64 16.76 16.32
N ILE A 524 -11.54 17.28 16.83
CA ILE A 524 -10.55 18.04 16.07
C ILE A 524 -9.31 17.19 15.83
N PHE A 525 -9.02 16.99 14.55
CA PHE A 525 -7.74 16.49 14.04
C PHE A 525 -7.20 17.52 13.05
N PRO A 526 -6.25 18.38 13.46
CA PRO A 526 -5.71 19.45 12.62
C PRO A 526 -5.22 18.90 11.29
N ASN A 527 -5.66 19.51 10.17
CA ASN A 527 -5.34 19.08 8.83
C ASN A 527 -5.47 20.25 7.82
N PRO A 528 -4.83 20.17 6.63
CA PRO A 528 -4.84 21.26 5.63
C PRO A 528 -6.23 21.58 5.06
N HIS A 529 -7.17 20.65 5.17
CA HIS A 529 -8.52 20.78 4.62
C HIS A 529 -9.53 21.40 5.59
N ALA A 530 -9.11 21.65 6.84
CA ALA A 530 -9.97 22.14 7.92
C ALA A 530 -11.24 21.29 8.12
N THR A 531 -11.17 19.99 7.89
CA THR A 531 -12.25 19.04 8.10
C THR A 531 -12.16 18.40 9.50
N TYR A 532 -13.29 17.97 10.02
CA TYR A 532 -13.39 17.37 11.35
C TYR A 532 -14.62 16.46 11.45
N LEU A 533 -14.69 15.63 12.50
CA LEU A 533 -15.88 14.90 12.89
C LEU A 533 -16.71 15.75 13.83
N HIS A 534 -18.06 15.72 13.72
CA HIS A 534 -18.93 16.52 14.58
C HIS A 534 -20.34 15.95 14.70
N ASP A 535 -21.08 16.39 15.72
CA ASP A 535 -22.52 16.17 15.88
C ASP A 535 -23.33 16.92 14.81
N THR A 536 -24.64 16.78 14.80
CA THR A 536 -25.53 17.47 13.88
C THR A 536 -26.94 17.68 14.44
N ASN A 537 -27.57 18.76 14.05
CA ASN A 537 -29.01 18.99 14.25
C ASN A 537 -29.87 18.25 13.21
N ARG A 538 -29.28 17.71 12.13
CA ARG A 538 -30.00 17.00 11.05
C ARG A 538 -29.88 15.47 11.21
N ARG A 539 -30.37 14.92 12.31
CA ARG A 539 -30.25 13.50 12.65
C ARG A 539 -31.02 12.56 11.72
N ASN A 540 -32.03 13.06 10.99
CA ASN A 540 -32.78 12.30 9.99
C ASN A 540 -31.90 11.81 8.82
N TYR A 541 -30.77 12.46 8.53
CA TYR A 541 -29.88 12.06 7.45
C TYR A 541 -29.24 10.68 7.67
N PHE A 542 -29.13 10.21 8.90
CA PHE A 542 -28.60 8.88 9.20
C PHE A 542 -29.54 7.72 8.82
N GLN A 543 -30.77 8.00 8.42
CA GLN A 543 -31.73 6.98 8.00
C GLN A 543 -31.53 6.53 6.54
N PHE A 544 -30.90 7.37 5.71
CA PHE A 544 -30.70 7.07 4.31
C PHE A 544 -29.56 6.06 4.10
N PRO A 545 -29.67 5.17 3.10
CA PRO A 545 -28.57 4.26 2.73
C PRO A 545 -27.32 5.03 2.23
N VAL A 546 -27.52 6.04 1.37
CA VAL A 546 -26.48 6.95 0.88
C VAL A 546 -26.52 8.26 1.66
N ARG A 547 -25.43 8.61 2.31
CA ARG A 547 -25.37 9.74 3.25
C ARG A 547 -24.34 10.80 2.86
N ALA A 548 -24.46 11.31 1.63
CA ALA A 548 -23.57 12.32 1.05
C ALA A 548 -24.26 13.70 1.04
N PHE A 549 -24.35 14.36 2.21
CA PHE A 549 -25.15 15.59 2.41
C PHE A 549 -24.38 16.78 3.00
N SER A 550 -23.12 16.60 3.44
CA SER A 550 -22.35 17.67 4.09
C SER A 550 -21.53 18.49 3.09
N HIS A 551 -20.84 19.51 3.60
CA HIS A 551 -19.89 20.34 2.85
C HIS A 551 -18.43 19.85 3.00
N GLY A 552 -18.22 18.56 3.34
CA GLY A 552 -16.91 17.94 3.45
C GLY A 552 -16.56 17.44 4.85
N CYS A 553 -17.02 18.11 5.93
CA CYS A 553 -16.90 17.58 7.28
C CYS A 553 -17.80 16.36 7.50
N MET A 554 -17.45 15.49 8.44
CA MET A 554 -18.16 14.24 8.69
C MET A 554 -19.05 14.36 9.91
N ARG A 555 -20.39 14.23 9.70
CA ARG A 555 -21.35 14.20 10.79
C ARG A 555 -21.41 12.81 11.41
N VAL A 556 -21.40 12.74 12.72
CA VAL A 556 -21.35 11.48 13.49
C VAL A 556 -22.73 11.17 14.06
N HIS A 557 -23.18 9.93 13.91
CA HIS A 557 -24.36 9.41 14.60
C HIS A 557 -23.97 9.05 16.04
N GLU A 558 -24.77 9.51 17.02
CA GLU A 558 -24.51 9.30 18.44
C GLU A 558 -23.09 9.71 18.89
N PRO A 559 -22.67 10.97 18.64
CA PRO A 559 -21.30 11.42 18.87
C PRO A 559 -20.89 11.38 20.36
N GLU A 560 -21.87 11.39 21.27
CA GLU A 560 -21.64 11.28 22.70
C GLU A 560 -21.02 9.93 23.08
N ASN A 561 -21.38 8.85 22.38
CA ASN A 561 -20.78 7.52 22.57
C ASN A 561 -19.30 7.51 22.15
N LEU A 562 -18.97 8.17 21.04
CA LEU A 562 -17.57 8.31 20.61
C LEU A 562 -16.78 9.18 21.60
N MET A 563 -17.37 10.28 22.07
CA MET A 563 -16.76 11.16 23.08
C MET A 563 -16.47 10.39 24.38
N GLU A 564 -17.46 9.68 24.91
CA GLU A 564 -17.32 8.86 26.10
C GLU A 564 -16.20 7.83 25.93
N TYR A 565 -16.19 7.11 24.81
CA TYR A 565 -15.16 6.14 24.49
C TYR A 565 -13.77 6.79 24.52
N LEU A 566 -13.56 7.87 23.77
CA LEU A 566 -12.27 8.53 23.65
C LEU A 566 -11.76 9.05 25.00
N LEU A 567 -12.61 9.76 25.73
CA LEU A 567 -12.25 10.31 27.06
C LEU A 567 -12.02 9.20 28.10
N THR A 568 -12.74 8.07 28.00
CA THR A 568 -12.51 6.91 28.86
C THR A 568 -11.15 6.28 28.58
N GLN A 569 -10.80 6.06 27.30
CA GLN A 569 -9.50 5.51 26.93
C GLN A 569 -8.34 6.44 27.34
N ASP A 570 -8.57 7.75 27.30
CA ASP A 570 -7.61 8.77 27.72
C ASP A 570 -7.58 8.99 29.25
N GLY A 571 -8.45 8.31 30.03
CA GLY A 571 -8.53 8.42 31.49
C GLY A 571 -9.13 9.72 32.00
N GLN A 572 -9.81 10.48 31.16
CA GLN A 572 -10.38 11.79 31.46
C GLN A 572 -11.91 11.83 31.57
N TYR A 573 -12.61 10.71 31.33
CA TYR A 573 -14.06 10.70 31.35
C TYR A 573 -14.62 10.89 32.77
N ASN A 574 -15.49 11.89 32.91
CA ASN A 574 -16.26 12.12 34.15
C ASN A 574 -17.66 12.62 33.73
N GLU A 575 -18.65 11.74 33.87
CA GLU A 575 -20.05 11.99 33.49
C GLU A 575 -20.61 13.31 34.04
N ARG A 576 -20.45 13.54 35.34
CA ARG A 576 -20.97 14.75 36.00
C ARG A 576 -20.29 16.04 35.52
N ASP A 577 -19.03 15.96 35.13
CA ASP A 577 -18.31 17.10 34.61
C ASP A 577 -18.73 17.41 33.16
N ILE A 578 -18.93 16.36 32.36
CA ILE A 578 -19.47 16.47 30.98
C ILE A 578 -20.91 17.02 31.01
N GLU A 579 -21.78 16.51 31.86
CA GLU A 579 -23.14 17.03 32.01
C GLU A 579 -23.15 18.50 32.37
N ARG A 580 -22.38 18.91 33.39
CA ARG A 580 -22.24 20.31 33.76
C ARG A 580 -21.69 21.19 32.62
N SER A 581 -20.82 20.64 31.77
CA SER A 581 -20.32 21.35 30.60
C SER A 581 -21.42 21.59 29.58
N PHE A 582 -22.23 20.58 29.33
CA PHE A 582 -23.40 20.72 28.45
C PHE A 582 -24.44 21.70 28.98
N GLU A 583 -24.76 21.65 30.30
CA GLU A 583 -25.69 22.56 30.94
C GLU A 583 -25.26 24.01 30.91
N ARG A 584 -23.94 24.29 31.00
CA ARG A 584 -23.41 25.65 30.87
C ARG A 584 -23.62 26.25 29.50
N GLY A 585 -23.77 25.44 28.45
CA GLY A 585 -24.00 25.88 27.07
C GLY A 585 -22.88 26.74 26.49
N ARG A 586 -21.67 26.69 27.06
CA ARG A 586 -20.50 27.42 26.59
C ARG A 586 -19.48 26.45 26.02
N GLU A 587 -18.73 26.91 25.03
CA GLU A 587 -17.65 26.13 24.45
C GLU A 587 -16.67 25.70 25.51
N ASP A 588 -16.31 24.38 25.47
CA ASP A 588 -15.42 23.74 26.43
C ASP A 588 -14.53 22.74 25.70
N GLY A 589 -13.22 23.08 25.57
CA GLY A 589 -12.23 22.25 24.91
C GLY A 589 -11.66 21.16 25.84
N ARG A 590 -11.50 19.94 25.33
CA ARG A 590 -10.92 18.77 26.01
C ARG A 590 -9.78 18.22 25.20
N SER A 591 -8.54 18.49 25.60
CA SER A 591 -7.35 17.94 24.95
C SER A 591 -7.18 16.46 25.31
N LEU A 592 -6.86 15.64 24.31
CA LEU A 592 -6.46 14.25 24.54
C LEU A 592 -4.98 14.20 24.95
N THR A 593 -4.67 13.41 25.97
CA THR A 593 -3.30 13.15 26.42
C THR A 593 -2.52 12.40 25.35
N THR A 594 -3.19 11.43 24.73
CA THR A 594 -2.65 10.66 23.61
C THR A 594 -3.45 10.96 22.35
N PRO A 595 -2.86 11.65 21.35
CA PRO A 595 -3.51 11.88 20.07
C PRO A 595 -3.88 10.57 19.38
N VAL A 596 -5.06 10.52 18.76
CA VAL A 596 -5.58 9.32 18.09
C VAL A 596 -5.50 9.50 16.57
N PRO A 597 -4.81 8.63 15.82
CA PRO A 597 -4.80 8.66 14.37
C PRO A 597 -6.22 8.54 13.79
N VAL A 598 -6.55 9.40 12.84
CA VAL A 598 -7.80 9.38 12.06
C VAL A 598 -7.43 9.25 10.59
N HIS A 599 -7.84 8.14 9.98
CA HIS A 599 -7.63 7.86 8.56
C HIS A 599 -8.96 7.99 7.83
N VAL A 600 -9.02 8.91 6.87
CA VAL A 600 -10.17 9.12 6.00
C VAL A 600 -9.86 8.49 4.65
N GLU A 601 -10.49 7.36 4.38
CA GLU A 601 -10.16 6.46 3.29
C GLU A 601 -11.39 6.19 2.39
N TYR A 602 -11.16 5.50 1.26
CA TYR A 602 -12.19 5.26 0.24
C TYR A 602 -12.19 3.81 -0.22
N TYR A 603 -12.95 2.96 0.48
CA TYR A 603 -13.08 1.54 0.17
C TYR A 603 -14.50 1.23 -0.30
N VAL A 604 -14.66 1.02 -1.60
CA VAL A 604 -15.96 0.70 -2.21
C VAL A 604 -16.43 -0.70 -1.83
N VAL A 605 -15.51 -1.63 -1.65
CA VAL A 605 -15.87 -3.00 -1.25
C VAL A 605 -15.41 -3.28 0.18
N ARG A 606 -16.27 -3.94 0.97
CA ARG A 606 -15.95 -4.46 2.30
C ARG A 606 -16.60 -5.81 2.52
N ILE A 607 -16.07 -6.57 3.46
CA ILE A 607 -16.71 -7.79 3.96
C ILE A 607 -17.36 -7.45 5.31
N ASP A 608 -18.65 -7.79 5.48
CA ASP A 608 -19.35 -7.58 6.75
C ASP A 608 -19.04 -8.69 7.78
N ASP A 609 -19.63 -8.57 8.95
CA ASP A 609 -19.40 -9.49 10.06
C ASP A 609 -20.00 -10.88 9.80
N GLU A 610 -20.96 -10.97 8.89
CA GLU A 610 -21.58 -12.22 8.43
C GLU A 610 -20.82 -12.86 7.26
N GLY A 611 -19.80 -12.18 6.71
CA GLY A 611 -18.97 -12.66 5.62
C GLY A 611 -19.49 -12.34 4.21
N TYR A 612 -20.52 -11.51 4.08
CA TYR A 612 -21.03 -11.06 2.78
C TYR A 612 -20.17 -9.93 2.21
N VAL A 613 -20.00 -9.96 0.88
CA VAL A 613 -19.34 -8.87 0.15
C VAL A 613 -20.31 -7.71 0.02
N ASN A 614 -19.93 -6.56 0.56
CA ASN A 614 -20.70 -5.33 0.42
C ASN A 614 -20.08 -4.47 -0.68
N PHE A 615 -20.89 -4.05 -1.65
CA PHE A 615 -20.52 -3.13 -2.71
C PHE A 615 -21.16 -1.76 -2.45
N ASN A 616 -20.36 -0.83 -1.96
CA ASN A 616 -20.78 0.53 -1.66
C ASN A 616 -20.80 1.39 -2.93
N SER A 617 -21.54 2.49 -2.87
CA SER A 617 -21.62 3.44 -3.98
C SER A 617 -20.30 4.21 -4.15
N ASP A 618 -19.77 4.24 -5.37
CA ASP A 618 -18.60 5.07 -5.74
C ASP A 618 -19.04 6.54 -5.93
N ILE A 619 -19.44 7.20 -4.81
CA ILE A 619 -20.11 8.50 -4.81
C ILE A 619 -19.29 9.63 -5.44
N TYR A 620 -17.96 9.58 -5.34
CA TYR A 620 -17.06 10.56 -5.97
C TYR A 620 -16.39 10.04 -7.23
N LYS A 621 -16.82 8.88 -7.73
CA LYS A 621 -16.31 8.24 -8.95
C LYS A 621 -14.79 7.99 -8.95
N TYR A 622 -14.18 7.87 -7.77
CA TYR A 622 -12.73 7.65 -7.65
C TYR A 622 -12.30 6.28 -8.15
N ASP A 623 -13.15 5.25 -7.99
CA ASP A 623 -12.87 3.92 -8.52
C ASP A 623 -13.12 3.86 -10.02
N ARG A 624 -14.22 4.47 -10.52
CA ARG A 624 -14.48 4.60 -11.95
C ARG A 624 -13.29 5.29 -12.65
N ASP A 625 -12.81 6.39 -12.10
CA ASP A 625 -11.73 7.17 -12.70
C ASP A 625 -10.39 6.43 -12.71
N ARG A 626 -10.16 5.52 -11.75
CA ARG A 626 -9.00 4.62 -11.78
C ARG A 626 -9.16 3.46 -12.76
N LEU A 627 -10.35 2.88 -12.84
CA LEU A 627 -10.64 1.75 -13.74
C LEU A 627 -10.81 2.19 -15.19
N ARG A 628 -11.27 3.43 -15.43
CA ARG A 628 -11.57 4.00 -16.76
C ARG A 628 -11.02 5.43 -16.88
N PRO A 629 -9.69 5.60 -16.86
CA PRO A 629 -9.07 6.93 -16.82
C PRO A 629 -9.35 7.78 -18.07
N GLU A 630 -9.70 7.17 -19.20
CA GLU A 630 -10.11 7.87 -20.42
C GLU A 630 -11.45 8.60 -20.26
N GLU A 631 -12.41 8.04 -19.51
CA GLU A 631 -13.69 8.70 -19.21
C GLU A 631 -13.46 9.96 -18.36
N ALA A 632 -12.62 9.88 -17.33
CA ALA A 632 -12.28 10.99 -16.47
C ALA A 632 -11.60 12.15 -17.22
N ARG A 633 -10.77 11.83 -18.25
CA ARG A 633 -10.08 12.84 -19.06
C ARG A 633 -11.00 13.68 -19.95
N ASN A 634 -12.16 13.16 -20.31
CA ASN A 634 -13.09 13.80 -21.24
C ASN A 634 -14.05 14.78 -20.55
N GLU A 635 -14.08 14.88 -19.24
CA GLU A 635 -14.95 15.78 -18.48
C GLU A 635 -14.34 17.21 -18.40
N ARG A 636 -14.29 17.93 -19.52
CA ARG A 636 -13.92 19.36 -19.54
C ARG A 636 -15.14 20.23 -19.26
N CYS A 637 -14.89 21.43 -18.72
CA CYS A 637 -15.92 22.40 -18.39
C CYS A 637 -15.39 23.83 -18.56
N GLU A 638 -16.29 24.78 -18.58
CA GLU A 638 -15.98 26.21 -18.53
C GLU A 638 -16.30 26.73 -17.11
N PRO A 639 -15.39 27.45 -16.45
CA PRO A 639 -15.64 28.01 -15.13
C PRO A 639 -16.73 29.08 -15.16
N GLU A 640 -17.70 28.97 -14.27
CA GLU A 640 -18.70 30.02 -14.06
C GLU A 640 -18.11 31.16 -13.24
N ALA A 641 -18.44 32.44 -13.60
CA ALA A 641 -18.08 33.59 -12.80
C ALA A 641 -18.85 33.56 -11.47
N ARG A 642 -18.14 33.66 -10.34
CA ARG A 642 -18.79 33.75 -9.03
C ARG A 642 -19.19 35.18 -8.71
N PRO A 643 -20.38 35.42 -8.12
CA PRO A 643 -20.71 36.73 -7.58
C PRO A 643 -19.73 37.07 -6.44
N GLY A 644 -18.99 38.15 -6.60
CA GLY A 644 -17.99 38.61 -5.63
C GLY A 644 -18.59 39.37 -4.45
N MET A 645 -19.59 38.77 -3.75
CA MET A 645 -20.23 39.45 -2.61
C MET A 645 -19.43 39.22 -1.32
N ARG A 646 -19.35 40.23 -0.47
CA ARG A 646 -18.67 40.19 0.84
C ARG A 646 -19.57 40.79 1.92
N LEU A 647 -19.52 40.22 3.11
CA LEU A 647 -20.13 40.78 4.30
C LEU A 647 -19.16 41.78 4.94
N VAL A 648 -19.64 42.98 5.23
CA VAL A 648 -18.94 44.07 5.94
C VAL A 648 -19.82 44.61 7.06
N LEU A 649 -19.22 45.24 8.08
CA LEU A 649 -20.00 45.93 9.12
C LEU A 649 -20.13 47.40 8.76
N SER A 650 -21.31 47.94 8.97
CA SER A 650 -21.55 49.38 8.94
C SER A 650 -20.91 50.09 10.15
N GLU A 651 -20.84 51.43 10.17
CA GLU A 651 -20.29 52.18 11.30
C GLU A 651 -21.01 51.95 12.64
N ASP A 652 -22.26 51.54 12.59
CA ASP A 652 -23.10 51.20 13.74
C ASP A 652 -23.14 49.67 14.04
N GLY A 653 -22.27 48.88 13.37
CA GLY A 653 -22.06 47.47 13.64
C GLY A 653 -23.08 46.51 13.02
N ARG A 654 -23.90 46.97 12.07
CA ARG A 654 -24.87 46.12 11.36
C ARG A 654 -24.23 45.43 10.16
N PRO A 655 -24.65 44.17 9.85
CA PRO A 655 -24.14 43.44 8.67
C PRO A 655 -24.66 44.13 7.38
N MET A 656 -23.74 44.48 6.49
CA MET A 656 -23.97 45.02 5.15
C MET A 656 -23.34 44.08 4.12
N VAL A 657 -23.92 44.00 2.93
CA VAL A 657 -23.33 43.21 1.83
C VAL A 657 -22.65 44.17 0.84
N GLN A 658 -21.39 43.88 0.50
CA GLN A 658 -20.64 44.56 -0.55
C GLN A 658 -20.61 43.70 -1.81
N ASP A 659 -21.07 44.25 -2.96
CA ASP A 659 -21.01 43.57 -4.25
C ASP A 659 -19.59 43.59 -4.87
N ALA A 660 -19.43 42.99 -6.04
CA ALA A 660 -18.15 42.92 -6.75
C ALA A 660 -17.64 44.29 -7.20
N GLU A 661 -18.51 45.24 -7.40
CA GLU A 661 -18.23 46.61 -7.80
C GLU A 661 -17.91 47.53 -6.59
N GLY A 662 -18.08 47.02 -5.36
CA GLY A 662 -17.81 47.74 -4.12
C GLY A 662 -19.00 48.51 -3.55
N ASN A 663 -20.20 48.39 -4.12
CA ASN A 663 -21.40 49.03 -3.60
C ASN A 663 -21.86 48.32 -2.31
N LEU A 664 -22.35 49.10 -1.35
CA LEU A 664 -22.90 48.61 -0.09
C LEU A 664 -24.42 48.44 -0.20
N ILE A 665 -24.89 47.27 0.12
CA ILE A 665 -26.30 46.89 0.14
C ILE A 665 -26.71 46.69 1.61
N ASP A 666 -27.73 47.43 2.06
CA ASP A 666 -28.34 47.23 3.38
C ASP A 666 -29.42 46.14 3.26
N PRO A 667 -29.22 44.95 3.81
CA PRO A 667 -30.18 43.84 3.71
C PRO A 667 -31.53 44.17 4.41
N SER A 668 -31.53 45.11 5.37
CA SER A 668 -32.74 45.46 6.11
C SER A 668 -33.61 46.53 5.37
N ALA A 669 -33.05 47.18 4.34
CA ALA A 669 -33.70 48.28 3.62
C ALA A 669 -34.19 47.90 2.22
N THR A 670 -33.91 46.71 1.71
CA THR A 670 -34.03 46.39 0.28
C THR A 670 -35.32 45.60 -0.05
N ASN A 671 -36.04 46.05 -1.08
CA ASN A 671 -36.94 45.22 -1.86
C ASN A 671 -36.08 44.36 -2.82
N VAL A 672 -36.01 43.09 -2.60
CA VAL A 672 -35.02 42.12 -3.16
C VAL A 672 -35.09 41.93 -4.69
N GLU A 673 -36.16 42.37 -5.36
CA GLU A 673 -36.36 42.19 -6.80
C GLU A 673 -35.38 42.99 -7.70
N GLU A 674 -34.64 43.97 -7.15
CA GLU A 674 -33.73 44.84 -7.94
C GLU A 674 -32.26 44.43 -7.88
N VAL A 675 -31.83 43.51 -6.97
CA VAL A 675 -30.40 43.27 -6.66
C VAL A 675 -29.86 41.97 -7.17
N ILE A 676 -30.70 40.98 -7.43
CA ILE A 676 -30.26 39.71 -7.97
C ILE A 676 -30.63 39.63 -9.45
N PRO A 677 -29.67 39.63 -10.40
CA PRO A 677 -30.00 39.31 -11.77
C PRO A 677 -30.59 37.89 -11.78
N ALA A 678 -31.79 37.75 -12.36
CA ALA A 678 -32.45 36.47 -12.51
C ALA A 678 -31.45 35.47 -13.09
N SER A 679 -30.96 34.52 -12.29
CA SER A 679 -30.26 33.37 -12.79
C SER A 679 -31.31 32.53 -13.49
N ASP A 680 -31.28 32.52 -14.82
CA ASP A 680 -32.00 31.55 -15.62
C ASP A 680 -31.46 30.14 -15.31
N GLY A 681 -32.10 29.47 -14.39
CA GLY A 681 -31.76 28.07 -14.09
C GLY A 681 -31.83 27.75 -12.60
N ALA A 682 -32.99 27.29 -12.18
CA ALA A 682 -33.29 26.71 -10.89
C ALA A 682 -32.11 26.04 -10.21
N GLY A 683 -31.57 26.69 -9.19
CA GLY A 683 -30.88 25.97 -8.12
C GLY A 683 -31.89 24.99 -7.52
N PRO A 684 -31.52 23.74 -7.18
CA PRO A 684 -32.47 22.78 -6.65
C PRO A 684 -33.01 23.32 -5.33
N ALA A 685 -34.32 23.60 -5.33
CA ALA A 685 -35.07 23.86 -4.10
C ALA A 685 -34.72 22.79 -3.07
N ALA A 686 -34.57 23.18 -1.83
CA ALA A 686 -34.41 22.29 -0.68
C ALA A 686 -35.63 21.37 -0.59
N GLY A 687 -35.69 20.31 -1.38
CA GLY A 687 -36.87 19.44 -1.41
C GLY A 687 -36.92 18.34 -2.46
N ASP A 688 -35.99 18.24 -3.38
CA ASP A 688 -36.08 17.22 -4.42
C ASP A 688 -34.82 16.37 -4.57
N TYR A 689 -34.50 15.59 -3.54
CA TYR A 689 -33.77 14.34 -3.67
C TYR A 689 -34.72 13.20 -3.31
N GLY A 690 -35.65 12.93 -4.19
CA GLY A 690 -36.36 11.66 -4.30
C GLY A 690 -35.40 10.58 -4.80
N PRO A 691 -35.73 9.27 -4.64
CA PRO A 691 -34.89 8.11 -4.48
C PRO A 691 -33.91 7.85 -5.61
#